data_59a8326fa5a1d513356550f1ac98d763
#
_entry.id   59a8326fa5a1d513356550f1ac98d763
#
_cell.length_a   1.000
_cell.length_b   1.000
_cell.length_c   1.000
_cell.angle_alpha   90.00
_cell.angle_beta   90.00
_cell.angle_gamma   90.00
#
_symmetry.space_group_name_H-M   'P 1'
#
loop_
_entity.id
_entity.type
_entity.pdbx_description
1 polymer ?
#
loop_
_entity_poly.entity_id
_entity_poly.type
_entity_poly.pdbx_seq_one_letter_code
_entity_poly.pdbx_strand_id
1 'polypeptide(L)'
;MKKISKTINFIIFLATLVTFFYLHSYSQLSTSLLSILPAGDTKEMLQNFNKTQNSKILLLSIKGFDEKALHMMQSIEDQLKTLPMVSVRKFQDSDWLHKHREAYKFSIYPLNHEKLSQIDIQKELHTIHDEMINSFFPVHIDKRDPFSLLKYPEKKKLKLKNGHLTLGEYGYLSYFELKSKSLDEHQEVYDQIHEIVADDTDIKVFSPVFYYVENSNAIRSDVTKIIWIAMGILLLLYVFILRDIPLLLNTVMTLGTSAMLSIILITQLYGEVSIFVFVFGVSISSIAIDYMFHHYLHGHYAHKKVFNKEVFFGFITTVSAFFILSFTSSLLIKQIAVFSMISLSVSYIHFAFIYPHIGFKEFRSKMTVIHKGIEFIKPKILLLTSIGMIVLSSLWIHFDFNLKNLDYDNKSLKHTEAFFSKNFENKRSISFAIRAKTIDALITNAQKLQEDIPSVQLKISSLVSKASYQKNQTQLVALEPLRATLKFEAAKLGFKEGYFDNAYEGNKKMISYTMEELIHNGFEILKINDTYLTHGRIDEVMYPTLLKYHFTESLSLKERFEDSMEHSMETLLELGIIALLVIMFLIYLITGKEIGYSLLFIFFPISVLTLYAYVTAVNILHIFMMFVILAIGIDYAIYLAKKSDALTKEAIAYSLISTFAGFGVLIFSQINALFSLGIIATIGILSVVFLLLFVKGTHNES
;
A
#
# COMPACT_ATOMS: atom_id res chain seq x y z
N MET A 1 39.25 10.55 -34.71
CA MET A 1 39.18 10.23 -33.24
C MET A 1 38.65 11.40 -32.40
N LYS A 2 39.09 12.67 -32.49
CA LYS A 2 38.59 13.79 -31.63
C LYS A 2 37.09 14.11 -31.75
N LYS A 3 36.43 13.85 -32.88
CA LYS A 3 34.97 14.07 -33.04
C LYS A 3 34.15 12.93 -32.38
N ILE A 4 34.60 11.69 -32.47
CA ILE A 4 33.91 10.51 -31.88
C ILE A 4 33.92 10.58 -30.35
N SER A 5 35.02 11.08 -29.74
CA SER A 5 35.15 11.22 -28.30
C SER A 5 34.10 12.19 -27.68
N LYS A 6 33.69 13.23 -28.41
CA LYS A 6 32.71 14.23 -27.93
C LYS A 6 31.26 13.73 -28.02
N THR A 7 30.97 12.74 -28.86
CA THR A 7 29.63 12.23 -29.10
C THR A 7 29.38 10.88 -28.42
N ILE A 8 30.40 10.28 -27.78
CA ILE A 8 30.29 8.94 -27.21
C ILE A 8 29.19 8.84 -26.15
N ASN A 9 29.08 9.85 -25.26
CA ASN A 9 28.06 9.88 -24.22
C ASN A 9 26.64 9.97 -24.82
N PHE A 10 26.47 10.76 -25.89
CA PHE A 10 25.22 10.88 -26.61
C PHE A 10 24.83 9.54 -27.28
N ILE A 11 25.80 8.84 -27.89
CA ILE A 11 25.56 7.54 -28.51
C ILE A 11 25.11 6.50 -27.46
N ILE A 12 25.78 6.46 -26.32
CA ILE A 12 25.42 5.56 -25.21
C ILE A 12 24.00 5.90 -24.71
N PHE A 13 23.69 7.18 -24.49
CA PHE A 13 22.36 7.63 -24.09
C PHE A 13 21.29 7.20 -25.09
N LEU A 14 21.51 7.44 -26.38
CA LEU A 14 20.56 7.07 -27.43
C LEU A 14 20.35 5.54 -27.51
N ALA A 15 21.43 4.76 -27.43
CA ALA A 15 21.35 3.31 -27.42
C ALA A 15 20.57 2.79 -26.21
N THR A 16 20.80 3.37 -25.03
CA THR A 16 20.08 3.01 -23.80
C THR A 16 18.60 3.41 -23.90
N LEU A 17 18.32 4.58 -24.48
CA LEU A 17 16.95 5.06 -24.71
C LEU A 17 16.16 4.10 -25.62
N VAL A 18 16.75 3.68 -26.73
CA VAL A 18 16.13 2.71 -27.65
C VAL A 18 15.89 1.37 -26.95
N THR A 19 16.88 0.88 -26.20
CA THR A 19 16.76 -0.37 -25.43
C THR A 19 15.68 -0.27 -24.37
N PHE A 20 15.57 0.88 -23.68
CA PHE A 20 14.56 1.13 -22.68
C PHE A 20 13.14 1.04 -23.27
N PHE A 21 12.87 1.73 -24.38
CA PHE A 21 11.56 1.66 -25.05
C PHE A 21 11.25 0.27 -25.61
N TYR A 22 12.26 -0.46 -26.07
CA TYR A 22 12.07 -1.81 -26.60
C TYR A 22 11.73 -2.84 -25.50
N LEU A 23 12.39 -2.77 -24.34
CA LEU A 23 12.25 -3.73 -23.25
C LEU A 23 11.21 -3.33 -22.20
N HIS A 24 10.85 -2.03 -22.14
CA HIS A 24 10.01 -1.54 -21.06
C HIS A 24 8.52 -1.70 -21.37
N SER A 25 7.86 -2.57 -20.60
CA SER A 25 6.41 -2.70 -20.59
C SER A 25 5.83 -1.89 -19.41
N TYR A 26 5.00 -0.90 -19.71
CA TYR A 26 4.34 -0.06 -18.70
C TYR A 26 3.45 -0.85 -17.71
N SER A 27 3.08 -2.07 -18.04
CA SER A 27 2.24 -2.95 -17.22
C SER A 27 2.90 -3.47 -15.94
N GLN A 28 4.20 -3.21 -15.72
CA GLN A 28 4.96 -3.70 -14.57
C GLN A 28 5.13 -2.67 -13.44
N LEU A 29 4.55 -1.46 -13.60
CA LEU A 29 4.64 -0.42 -12.58
C LEU A 29 3.49 -0.50 -11.59
N SER A 30 3.83 -0.58 -10.31
CA SER A 30 2.87 -0.56 -9.20
C SER A 30 2.87 0.79 -8.50
N THR A 31 1.69 1.37 -8.31
CA THR A 31 1.48 2.57 -7.48
C THR A 31 1.15 2.22 -6.03
N SER A 32 1.08 0.93 -5.70
CA SER A 32 0.67 0.45 -4.39
C SER A 32 1.78 0.61 -3.35
N LEU A 33 1.44 1.23 -2.20
CA LEU A 33 2.29 1.27 -1.01
C LEU A 33 2.51 -0.12 -0.38
N LEU A 34 1.73 -1.14 -0.79
CA LEU A 34 1.93 -2.53 -0.35
C LEU A 34 3.31 -3.08 -0.72
N SER A 35 4.02 -2.43 -1.65
CA SER A 35 5.40 -2.75 -1.99
C SER A 35 6.40 -2.48 -0.85
N ILE A 36 6.03 -1.67 0.15
CA ILE A 36 6.83 -1.44 1.37
C ILE A 36 6.87 -2.70 2.24
N LEU A 37 5.79 -3.50 2.22
CA LEU A 37 5.70 -4.71 3.02
C LEU A 37 6.67 -5.79 2.51
N PRO A 38 7.18 -6.64 3.40
CA PRO A 38 7.95 -7.81 3.02
C PRO A 38 7.10 -8.77 2.17
N ALA A 39 7.76 -9.57 1.34
CA ALA A 39 7.11 -10.65 0.62
C ALA A 39 6.63 -11.72 1.63
N GLY A 40 5.38 -12.17 1.51
CA GLY A 40 4.80 -13.17 2.39
C GLY A 40 3.28 -13.23 2.31
N ASP A 41 2.71 -14.14 3.09
CA ASP A 41 1.27 -14.45 3.10
C ASP A 41 0.40 -13.21 3.36
N THR A 42 0.85 -12.31 4.22
CA THR A 42 0.14 -11.06 4.54
C THR A 42 -0.02 -10.17 3.31
N LYS A 43 1.06 -9.97 2.53
CA LYS A 43 1.02 -9.17 1.30
C LYS A 43 0.11 -9.79 0.25
N GLU A 44 0.22 -11.11 0.05
CA GLU A 44 -0.59 -11.86 -0.90
C GLU A 44 -2.08 -11.82 -0.52
N MET A 45 -2.40 -11.99 0.74
CA MET A 45 -3.75 -11.89 1.26
C MET A 45 -4.35 -10.50 1.02
N LEU A 46 -3.57 -9.43 1.25
CA LEU A 46 -4.01 -8.05 1.04
C LEU A 46 -4.21 -7.72 -0.44
N GLN A 47 -3.32 -8.18 -1.31
CA GLN A 47 -3.48 -8.02 -2.75
C GLN A 47 -4.72 -8.74 -3.25
N ASN A 48 -5.00 -9.92 -2.73
CA ASN A 48 -6.20 -10.68 -3.09
C ASN A 48 -7.47 -10.07 -2.50
N PHE A 49 -7.42 -9.53 -1.28
CA PHE A 49 -8.54 -8.80 -0.68
C PHE A 49 -8.92 -7.56 -1.51
N ASN A 50 -7.95 -6.81 -1.99
CA ASN A 50 -8.19 -5.65 -2.86
C ASN A 50 -8.81 -6.03 -4.22
N LYS A 51 -8.71 -7.29 -4.64
CA LYS A 51 -9.38 -7.81 -5.85
C LYS A 51 -10.81 -8.26 -5.61
N THR A 52 -11.29 -8.28 -4.37
CA THR A 52 -12.64 -8.73 -4.04
C THR A 52 -13.72 -7.74 -4.53
N GLN A 53 -14.93 -8.24 -4.74
CA GLN A 53 -16.06 -7.42 -5.19
C GLN A 53 -16.40 -6.25 -4.25
N ASN A 54 -16.08 -6.38 -2.94
CA ASN A 54 -16.35 -5.34 -1.97
C ASN A 54 -15.46 -4.09 -2.13
N SER A 55 -14.26 -4.24 -2.70
CA SER A 55 -13.38 -3.10 -3.01
C SER A 55 -13.85 -2.28 -4.21
N LYS A 56 -14.79 -2.80 -5.01
CA LYS A 56 -15.30 -2.21 -6.26
C LYS A 56 -16.73 -1.67 -6.16
N ILE A 57 -17.21 -1.47 -4.95
CA ILE A 57 -18.55 -0.90 -4.73
C ILE A 57 -18.50 0.59 -5.05
N LEU A 58 -19.51 1.06 -5.81
CA LEU A 58 -19.82 2.45 -5.99
C LEU A 58 -21.10 2.77 -5.23
N LEU A 59 -21.03 3.73 -4.33
CA LEU A 59 -22.15 4.28 -3.58
C LEU A 59 -22.58 5.60 -4.20
N LEU A 60 -23.86 5.73 -4.50
CA LEU A 60 -24.48 6.98 -4.94
C LEU A 60 -25.61 7.34 -3.97
N SER A 61 -25.60 8.55 -3.43
CA SER A 61 -26.68 9.05 -2.59
C SER A 61 -27.10 10.45 -3.01
N ILE A 62 -28.41 10.69 -3.03
CA ILE A 62 -29.01 11.97 -3.37
C ILE A 62 -29.81 12.45 -2.17
N LYS A 63 -29.63 13.71 -1.81
CA LYS A 63 -30.27 14.35 -0.66
C LYS A 63 -31.78 14.52 -0.88
N GLY A 64 -32.58 14.19 0.15
CA GLY A 64 -34.01 14.36 0.15
C GLY A 64 -34.79 13.12 -0.35
N PHE A 65 -36.12 13.19 -0.21
CA PHE A 65 -37.05 12.14 -0.54
C PHE A 65 -38.25 12.65 -1.36
N ASP A 66 -38.13 13.86 -1.92
CA ASP A 66 -39.14 14.48 -2.78
C ASP A 66 -39.10 13.90 -4.21
N GLU A 67 -40.06 14.29 -5.04
CA GLU A 67 -40.12 13.84 -6.44
C GLU A 67 -38.89 14.29 -7.24
N LYS A 68 -38.37 15.47 -6.95
CA LYS A 68 -37.18 16.00 -7.62
C LYS A 68 -35.96 15.11 -7.35
N ALA A 69 -35.72 14.75 -6.09
CA ALA A 69 -34.65 13.85 -5.70
C ALA A 69 -34.80 12.45 -6.31
N LEU A 70 -36.06 11.95 -6.39
CA LEU A 70 -36.34 10.67 -7.02
C LEU A 70 -36.05 10.67 -8.53
N HIS A 71 -36.51 11.69 -9.25
CA HIS A 71 -36.24 11.84 -10.68
C HIS A 71 -34.74 12.00 -10.97
N MET A 72 -34.02 12.77 -10.12
CA MET A 72 -32.57 12.91 -10.22
C MET A 72 -31.87 11.57 -10.02
N MET A 73 -32.28 10.78 -9.00
CA MET A 73 -31.71 9.45 -8.75
C MET A 73 -31.90 8.53 -9.95
N GLN A 74 -33.15 8.46 -10.50
CA GLN A 74 -33.44 7.64 -11.66
C GLN A 74 -32.62 8.06 -12.89
N SER A 75 -32.52 9.36 -13.15
CA SER A 75 -31.73 9.90 -14.28
C SER A 75 -30.28 9.51 -14.20
N ILE A 76 -29.66 9.67 -13.02
CA ILE A 76 -28.24 9.32 -12.82
C ILE A 76 -28.05 7.80 -12.86
N GLU A 77 -28.95 7.01 -12.24
CA GLU A 77 -28.89 5.55 -12.34
C GLU A 77 -28.92 5.06 -13.78
N ASP A 78 -29.80 5.64 -14.61
CA ASP A 78 -29.93 5.24 -16.01
C ASP A 78 -28.70 5.62 -16.82
N GLN A 79 -28.10 6.79 -16.57
CA GLN A 79 -26.82 7.17 -17.17
C GLN A 79 -25.68 6.24 -16.74
N LEU A 80 -25.56 5.95 -15.43
CA LEU A 80 -24.53 5.04 -14.92
C LEU A 80 -24.67 3.61 -15.49
N LYS A 81 -25.89 3.12 -15.72
CA LYS A 81 -26.14 1.81 -16.34
C LYS A 81 -25.67 1.73 -17.80
N THR A 82 -25.53 2.87 -18.50
CA THR A 82 -25.02 2.88 -19.88
C THR A 82 -23.51 2.69 -19.94
N LEU A 83 -22.80 2.94 -18.84
CA LEU A 83 -21.35 2.78 -18.79
C LEU A 83 -20.93 1.30 -18.80
N PRO A 84 -20.04 0.87 -19.71
CA PRO A 84 -19.70 -0.54 -19.88
C PRO A 84 -19.03 -1.16 -18.65
N MET A 85 -18.37 -0.34 -17.83
CA MET A 85 -17.63 -0.78 -16.63
C MET A 85 -18.44 -0.60 -15.33
N VAL A 86 -19.72 -0.21 -15.42
CA VAL A 86 -20.60 -0.04 -14.27
C VAL A 86 -21.76 -1.03 -14.37
N SER A 87 -22.10 -1.70 -13.28
CA SER A 87 -23.26 -2.58 -13.23
C SER A 87 -24.02 -2.38 -11.92
N VAL A 88 -25.36 -2.49 -12.00
CA VAL A 88 -26.19 -2.42 -10.80
C VAL A 88 -25.88 -3.62 -9.90
N ARG A 89 -25.58 -3.36 -8.64
CA ARG A 89 -25.36 -4.43 -7.67
C ARG A 89 -26.70 -5.05 -7.27
N LYS A 90 -26.85 -6.33 -7.55
CA LYS A 90 -28.01 -7.10 -7.11
C LYS A 90 -27.78 -7.56 -5.66
N PHE A 91 -28.65 -7.17 -4.75
CA PHE A 91 -28.64 -7.60 -3.34
C PHE A 91 -29.34 -8.94 -3.12
N GLN A 92 -29.93 -9.51 -4.17
CA GLN A 92 -30.53 -10.84 -4.07
C GLN A 92 -29.43 -11.89 -4.05
N ASP A 93 -29.61 -12.87 -3.17
CA ASP A 93 -28.82 -14.11 -3.24
C ASP A 93 -28.87 -14.64 -4.68
N SER A 94 -27.77 -15.22 -5.16
CA SER A 94 -27.79 -15.87 -6.47
C SER A 94 -28.91 -16.91 -6.52
N ASP A 95 -29.53 -17.10 -7.67
CA ASP A 95 -30.55 -18.14 -7.87
C ASP A 95 -30.06 -19.51 -7.41
N TRP A 96 -28.77 -19.76 -7.58
CA TRP A 96 -28.12 -20.97 -7.08
C TRP A 96 -28.20 -21.05 -5.55
N LEU A 97 -27.86 -19.99 -4.82
CA LEU A 97 -27.87 -19.99 -3.36
C LEU A 97 -29.29 -20.11 -2.80
N HIS A 98 -30.25 -19.48 -3.45
CA HIS A 98 -31.68 -19.62 -3.09
C HIS A 98 -32.15 -21.07 -3.29
N LYS A 99 -31.92 -21.64 -4.47
CA LYS A 99 -32.22 -23.05 -4.76
C LYS A 99 -31.51 -24.01 -3.83
N HIS A 100 -30.26 -23.72 -3.54
CA HIS A 100 -29.42 -24.51 -2.60
C HIS A 100 -30.02 -24.48 -1.19
N ARG A 101 -30.36 -23.32 -0.66
CA ARG A 101 -30.98 -23.17 0.67
C ARG A 101 -32.32 -23.89 0.73
N GLU A 102 -33.15 -23.77 -0.30
CA GLU A 102 -34.40 -24.50 -0.38
C GLU A 102 -34.19 -26.01 -0.46
N ALA A 103 -33.25 -26.48 -1.28
CA ALA A 103 -32.99 -27.89 -1.41
C ALA A 103 -32.44 -28.51 -0.10
N TYR A 104 -31.60 -27.80 0.64
CA TYR A 104 -30.90 -28.29 1.82
C TYR A 104 -31.34 -27.63 3.14
N LYS A 105 -32.55 -27.02 3.17
CA LYS A 105 -33.03 -26.26 4.34
C LYS A 105 -32.96 -27.05 5.66
N PHE A 106 -33.29 -28.33 5.64
CA PHE A 106 -33.23 -29.21 6.80
C PHE A 106 -31.79 -29.59 7.23
N SER A 107 -30.81 -29.40 6.38
CA SER A 107 -29.40 -29.58 6.71
C SER A 107 -28.71 -28.29 7.13
N ILE A 108 -29.28 -27.12 6.81
CA ILE A 108 -28.75 -25.80 7.12
C ILE A 108 -29.36 -25.22 8.40
N TYR A 109 -30.70 -25.24 8.50
CA TYR A 109 -31.42 -24.59 9.59
C TYR A 109 -31.77 -25.57 10.71
N PRO A 110 -31.51 -25.20 11.97
CA PRO A 110 -31.87 -26.04 13.12
C PRO A 110 -33.38 -26.02 13.36
N LEU A 111 -33.88 -27.07 14.03
CA LEU A 111 -35.27 -27.11 14.48
C LEU A 111 -35.50 -26.13 15.64
N ASN A 112 -36.68 -25.54 15.68
CA ASN A 112 -37.17 -24.77 16.80
C ASN A 112 -37.76 -25.72 17.85
N HIS A 113 -36.94 -26.15 18.79
CA HIS A 113 -37.36 -27.12 19.82
C HIS A 113 -38.47 -26.60 20.74
N GLU A 114 -38.52 -25.30 20.97
CA GLU A 114 -39.59 -24.65 21.75
C GLU A 114 -40.92 -24.78 21.05
N LYS A 115 -41.01 -24.43 19.76
CA LYS A 115 -42.20 -24.61 18.97
C LYS A 115 -42.59 -26.08 18.81
N LEU A 116 -41.61 -26.94 18.62
CA LEU A 116 -41.83 -28.38 18.46
C LEU A 116 -42.46 -29.00 19.74
N SER A 117 -42.04 -28.55 20.93
CA SER A 117 -42.59 -29.07 22.21
C SER A 117 -44.01 -28.60 22.52
N GLN A 118 -44.45 -27.53 21.89
CA GLN A 118 -45.77 -26.93 22.12
C GLN A 118 -46.76 -27.18 21.02
N ILE A 119 -46.40 -27.84 19.91
CA ILE A 119 -47.21 -28.00 18.74
C ILE A 119 -48.33 -28.98 18.95
N ASP A 120 -49.57 -28.54 18.69
CA ASP A 120 -50.74 -29.39 18.52
C ASP A 120 -50.98 -29.59 17.01
N ILE A 121 -50.61 -30.77 16.51
CA ILE A 121 -50.62 -31.13 15.09
C ILE A 121 -52.02 -31.02 14.53
N GLN A 122 -53.06 -31.48 15.28
CA GLN A 122 -54.46 -31.42 14.80
C GLN A 122 -54.93 -29.98 14.64
N LYS A 123 -54.72 -29.19 15.68
CA LYS A 123 -55.12 -27.77 15.66
C LYS A 123 -54.41 -26.99 14.57
N GLU A 124 -53.09 -27.10 14.45
CA GLU A 124 -52.33 -26.41 13.40
C GLU A 124 -52.73 -26.83 11.99
N LEU A 125 -52.98 -28.13 11.78
CA LEU A 125 -53.39 -28.63 10.47
C LEU A 125 -54.82 -28.21 10.11
N HIS A 126 -55.77 -28.12 11.05
CA HIS A 126 -57.06 -27.53 10.87
C HIS A 126 -56.95 -26.06 10.50
N THR A 127 -56.10 -25.28 11.17
CA THR A 127 -55.89 -23.89 10.84
C THR A 127 -55.38 -23.72 9.40
N ILE A 128 -54.41 -24.51 8.98
CA ILE A 128 -53.89 -24.54 7.61
C ILE A 128 -54.98 -24.89 6.60
N HIS A 129 -55.81 -25.89 6.90
CA HIS A 129 -56.90 -26.32 6.03
C HIS A 129 -57.97 -25.22 5.88
N ASP A 130 -58.36 -24.59 6.99
CA ASP A 130 -59.34 -23.52 7.00
C ASP A 130 -58.86 -22.28 6.26
N GLU A 131 -57.59 -21.93 6.41
CA GLU A 131 -56.96 -20.85 5.63
C GLU A 131 -56.95 -21.14 4.14
N MET A 132 -56.70 -22.39 3.73
CA MET A 132 -56.71 -22.79 2.32
C MET A 132 -58.11 -22.73 1.71
N ILE A 133 -59.16 -23.05 2.47
CA ILE A 133 -60.52 -23.07 1.98
C ILE A 133 -61.17 -21.68 1.99
N ASN A 134 -60.89 -20.88 3.02
CA ASN A 134 -61.57 -19.62 3.25
C ASN A 134 -60.81 -18.40 2.69
N SER A 135 -59.59 -18.56 2.21
CA SER A 135 -58.82 -17.44 1.66
C SER A 135 -59.21 -17.15 0.22
N PHE A 136 -59.47 -15.86 -0.07
CA PHE A 136 -59.67 -15.36 -1.44
C PHE A 136 -58.38 -15.35 -2.26
N PHE A 137 -57.22 -15.45 -1.62
CA PHE A 137 -55.89 -15.47 -2.25
C PHE A 137 -55.26 -16.85 -2.07
N PRO A 138 -54.42 -17.31 -3.02
CA PRO A 138 -53.70 -18.57 -2.87
C PRO A 138 -52.78 -18.53 -1.61
N VAL A 139 -53.09 -19.37 -0.65
CA VAL A 139 -52.24 -19.54 0.53
C VAL A 139 -51.01 -20.38 0.16
N HIS A 140 -49.84 -19.79 0.28
CA HIS A 140 -48.58 -20.47 -0.02
C HIS A 140 -48.10 -21.23 1.23
N ILE A 141 -48.30 -22.54 1.23
CA ILE A 141 -47.82 -23.42 2.32
C ILE A 141 -46.55 -24.12 1.88
N ASP A 142 -45.52 -24.04 2.70
CA ASP A 142 -44.34 -24.84 2.49
C ASP A 142 -44.64 -26.31 2.84
N LYS A 143 -44.93 -27.13 1.82
CA LYS A 143 -45.23 -28.54 1.99
C LYS A 143 -44.15 -29.36 2.68
N ARG A 144 -42.89 -28.86 2.67
CA ARG A 144 -41.75 -29.52 3.33
C ARG A 144 -41.64 -29.14 4.82
N ASP A 145 -42.08 -27.92 5.20
CA ASP A 145 -42.11 -27.44 6.58
C ASP A 145 -43.49 -26.80 6.89
N PRO A 146 -44.59 -27.59 6.86
CA PRO A 146 -45.94 -27.06 6.97
C PRO A 146 -46.20 -26.32 8.29
N PHE A 147 -45.52 -26.68 9.37
CA PHE A 147 -45.68 -26.06 10.68
C PHE A 147 -44.60 -24.99 10.97
N SER A 148 -43.75 -24.65 9.99
CA SER A 148 -42.67 -23.68 10.14
C SER A 148 -41.79 -23.99 11.37
N LEU A 149 -41.33 -25.25 11.49
CA LEU A 149 -40.47 -25.71 12.61
C LEU A 149 -39.02 -25.38 12.45
N LEU A 150 -38.58 -24.87 11.27
CA LEU A 150 -37.21 -24.44 11.09
C LEU A 150 -36.99 -23.03 11.65
N LYS A 151 -35.87 -22.84 12.34
CA LYS A 151 -35.46 -21.53 12.85
C LYS A 151 -34.61 -20.81 11.80
N TYR A 152 -35.23 -19.87 11.10
CA TYR A 152 -34.55 -19.03 10.13
C TYR A 152 -33.87 -17.84 10.81
N PRO A 153 -32.67 -17.41 10.35
CA PRO A 153 -32.07 -16.19 10.84
C PRO A 153 -32.94 -14.98 10.50
N GLU A 154 -33.01 -14.02 11.41
CA GLU A 154 -33.74 -12.78 11.18
C GLU A 154 -33.19 -12.04 9.94
N LYS A 155 -34.06 -11.81 8.95
CA LYS A 155 -33.69 -10.98 7.80
C LYS A 155 -33.70 -9.52 8.23
N LYS A 156 -32.56 -8.84 8.14
CA LYS A 156 -32.53 -7.38 8.27
C LYS A 156 -33.42 -6.79 7.16
N LYS A 157 -34.48 -6.09 7.53
CA LYS A 157 -35.35 -5.41 6.56
C LYS A 157 -34.60 -4.22 5.99
N LEU A 158 -34.39 -4.21 4.67
CA LEU A 158 -33.89 -3.04 3.97
C LEU A 158 -34.94 -1.93 4.06
N LYS A 159 -34.51 -0.71 4.43
CA LYS A 159 -35.39 0.46 4.40
C LYS A 159 -35.53 0.93 2.95
N LEU A 160 -36.69 0.76 2.39
CA LEU A 160 -37.04 1.19 1.03
C LEU A 160 -38.06 2.33 1.09
N LYS A 161 -37.87 3.35 0.25
CA LYS A 161 -38.85 4.41 0.00
C LYS A 161 -38.97 4.60 -1.52
N ASN A 162 -40.18 4.55 -2.04
CA ASN A 162 -40.47 4.63 -3.48
C ASN A 162 -39.66 3.61 -4.33
N GLY A 163 -39.40 2.40 -3.79
CA GLY A 163 -38.65 1.35 -4.47
C GLY A 163 -37.11 1.48 -4.40
N HIS A 164 -36.56 2.57 -3.87
CA HIS A 164 -35.15 2.80 -3.70
C HIS A 164 -34.70 2.62 -2.24
N LEU A 165 -33.45 2.21 -2.05
CA LEU A 165 -32.81 2.15 -0.71
C LEU A 165 -32.67 3.56 -0.15
N THR A 166 -32.59 3.66 1.18
CA THR A 166 -32.40 4.94 1.87
C THR A 166 -31.09 4.95 2.65
N LEU A 167 -30.40 6.10 2.67
CA LEU A 167 -29.23 6.36 3.50
C LEU A 167 -29.67 7.15 4.75
N GLY A 168 -30.10 6.43 5.79
CA GLY A 168 -30.64 7.04 7.00
C GLY A 168 -31.77 8.02 6.67
N GLU A 169 -31.65 9.23 7.21
CA GLU A 169 -32.57 10.35 6.94
C GLU A 169 -32.07 11.30 5.84
N TYR A 170 -30.88 11.03 5.26
CA TYR A 170 -30.28 11.92 4.28
C TYR A 170 -31.04 11.93 2.95
N GLY A 171 -31.32 10.74 2.39
CA GLY A 171 -31.99 10.62 1.11
C GLY A 171 -31.90 9.23 0.47
N TYR A 172 -32.07 9.19 -0.85
CA TYR A 172 -32.00 7.95 -1.61
C TYR A 172 -30.58 7.43 -1.74
N LEU A 173 -30.43 6.10 -1.87
CA LEU A 173 -29.15 5.40 -1.98
C LEU A 173 -29.21 4.34 -3.08
N SER A 174 -28.18 4.32 -3.93
CA SER A 174 -27.96 3.27 -4.91
C SER A 174 -26.58 2.67 -4.82
N TYR A 175 -26.48 1.40 -5.20
CA TYR A 175 -25.27 0.62 -5.21
C TYR A 175 -24.97 0.12 -6.62
N PHE A 176 -23.74 0.36 -7.05
CA PHE A 176 -23.21 -0.19 -8.28
C PHE A 176 -21.93 -0.98 -7.99
N GLU A 177 -21.51 -1.76 -8.96
CA GLU A 177 -20.25 -2.49 -8.96
C GLU A 177 -19.42 -2.03 -10.16
N LEU A 178 -18.17 -1.66 -9.90
CA LEU A 178 -17.20 -1.29 -10.92
C LEU A 178 -16.50 -2.54 -11.43
N LYS A 179 -16.45 -2.73 -12.75
CA LYS A 179 -15.81 -3.88 -13.42
C LYS A 179 -14.38 -3.59 -13.87
N SER A 180 -13.90 -2.36 -13.68
CA SER A 180 -12.57 -1.95 -14.04
C SER A 180 -11.49 -2.78 -13.31
N LYS A 181 -10.37 -3.08 -14.01
CA LYS A 181 -9.31 -3.98 -13.53
C LYS A 181 -7.94 -3.32 -13.48
N SER A 182 -7.69 -2.33 -14.33
CA SER A 182 -6.45 -1.58 -14.42
C SER A 182 -6.62 -0.15 -13.91
N LEU A 183 -5.52 0.52 -13.63
CA LEU A 183 -5.54 1.92 -13.20
C LEU A 183 -6.13 2.84 -14.28
N ASP A 184 -5.82 2.59 -15.54
CA ASP A 184 -6.33 3.38 -16.66
C ASP A 184 -7.85 3.21 -16.80
N GLU A 185 -8.36 1.97 -16.66
CA GLU A 185 -9.80 1.71 -16.61
C GLU A 185 -10.46 2.36 -15.39
N HIS A 186 -9.79 2.38 -14.22
CA HIS A 186 -10.28 3.07 -13.03
C HIS A 186 -10.37 4.58 -13.25
N GLN A 187 -9.37 5.17 -13.92
CA GLN A 187 -9.37 6.59 -14.27
C GLN A 187 -10.52 6.92 -15.23
N GLU A 188 -10.68 6.14 -16.28
CA GLU A 188 -11.75 6.35 -17.26
C GLU A 188 -13.15 6.32 -16.61
N VAL A 189 -13.41 5.29 -15.78
CA VAL A 189 -14.69 5.18 -15.06
C VAL A 189 -14.88 6.32 -14.06
N TYR A 190 -13.82 6.72 -13.37
CA TYR A 190 -13.84 7.84 -12.43
C TYR A 190 -14.24 9.15 -13.14
N ASP A 191 -13.62 9.45 -14.27
CA ASP A 191 -13.88 10.66 -15.04
C ASP A 191 -15.33 10.67 -15.57
N GLN A 192 -15.81 9.53 -16.14
CA GLN A 192 -17.19 9.38 -16.62
C GLN A 192 -18.21 9.54 -15.50
N ILE A 193 -17.98 8.98 -14.31
CA ILE A 193 -18.87 9.13 -13.16
C ILE A 193 -18.94 10.58 -12.70
N HIS A 194 -17.80 11.27 -12.62
CA HIS A 194 -17.74 12.67 -12.18
C HIS A 194 -18.40 13.62 -13.22
N GLU A 195 -18.29 13.31 -14.51
CA GLU A 195 -19.00 14.04 -15.56
C GLU A 195 -20.54 13.90 -15.41
N ILE A 196 -21.04 12.71 -15.10
CA ILE A 196 -22.47 12.45 -14.88
C ILE A 196 -23.00 13.14 -13.61
N VAL A 197 -22.23 13.09 -12.54
CA VAL A 197 -22.62 13.61 -11.22
C VAL A 197 -22.50 15.14 -11.15
N ALA A 198 -21.63 15.75 -12.00
CA ALA A 198 -21.39 17.18 -12.13
C ALA A 198 -21.42 17.92 -10.78
N ASP A 199 -20.37 18.07 -10.08
CA ASP A 199 -20.12 18.83 -8.82
C ASP A 199 -21.38 19.32 -8.01
N ASP A 200 -22.50 18.58 -8.09
CA ASP A 200 -23.72 18.91 -7.35
C ASP A 200 -23.54 18.56 -5.87
N THR A 201 -23.69 19.54 -5.00
CA THR A 201 -23.50 19.40 -3.55
C THR A 201 -24.49 18.45 -2.88
N ASP A 202 -25.67 18.24 -3.49
CA ASP A 202 -26.74 17.36 -2.98
C ASP A 202 -26.51 15.89 -3.39
N ILE A 203 -25.54 15.64 -4.28
CA ILE A 203 -25.14 14.31 -4.70
C ILE A 203 -23.84 13.91 -3.98
N LYS A 204 -23.82 12.72 -3.43
CA LYS A 204 -22.64 12.12 -2.82
C LYS A 204 -22.32 10.79 -3.52
N VAL A 205 -21.10 10.72 -4.03
CA VAL A 205 -20.59 9.54 -4.72
C VAL A 205 -19.31 9.09 -4.02
N PHE A 206 -19.19 7.78 -3.80
CA PHE A 206 -18.01 7.20 -3.19
C PHE A 206 -17.71 5.79 -3.71
N SER A 207 -16.47 5.53 -3.98
CA SER A 207 -15.94 4.18 -4.20
C SER A 207 -14.52 4.08 -3.62
N PRO A 208 -14.12 2.96 -3.01
CA PRO A 208 -12.74 2.71 -2.65
C PRO A 208 -11.77 2.83 -3.83
N VAL A 209 -12.24 2.56 -5.05
CA VAL A 209 -11.48 2.71 -6.30
C VAL A 209 -11.01 4.15 -6.51
N PHE A 210 -11.76 5.15 -6.03
CA PHE A 210 -11.42 6.56 -6.19
C PHE A 210 -10.11 6.94 -5.48
N TYR A 211 -9.80 6.28 -4.36
CA TYR A 211 -8.49 6.47 -3.71
C TYR A 211 -7.33 6.10 -4.63
N TYR A 212 -7.45 5.00 -5.41
CA TYR A 212 -6.39 4.62 -6.34
C TYR A 212 -6.19 5.67 -7.44
N VAL A 213 -7.28 6.22 -7.96
CA VAL A 213 -7.24 7.24 -9.03
C VAL A 213 -6.68 8.55 -8.49
N GLU A 214 -7.26 9.08 -7.43
CA GLU A 214 -6.86 10.39 -6.88
C GLU A 214 -5.43 10.36 -6.31
N ASN A 215 -5.04 9.28 -5.62
CA ASN A 215 -3.67 9.13 -5.14
C ASN A 215 -2.68 9.02 -6.31
N SER A 216 -3.03 8.29 -7.38
CA SER A 216 -2.18 8.23 -8.57
C SER A 216 -2.03 9.59 -9.25
N ASN A 217 -3.11 10.36 -9.35
CA ASN A 217 -3.09 11.70 -9.91
C ASN A 217 -2.27 12.67 -9.05
N ALA A 218 -2.42 12.59 -7.72
CA ALA A 218 -1.62 13.36 -6.78
C ALA A 218 -0.13 13.02 -6.92
N ILE A 219 0.22 11.74 -6.97
CA ILE A 219 1.60 11.27 -7.15
C ILE A 219 2.18 11.82 -8.47
N ARG A 220 1.47 11.66 -9.58
CA ARG A 220 1.92 12.16 -10.90
C ARG A 220 2.13 13.69 -10.91
N SER A 221 1.20 14.43 -10.32
CA SER A 221 1.28 15.88 -10.20
C SER A 221 2.49 16.32 -9.36
N ASP A 222 2.66 15.71 -8.18
CA ASP A 222 3.76 16.02 -7.27
C ASP A 222 5.11 15.68 -7.88
N VAL A 223 5.26 14.49 -8.44
CA VAL A 223 6.50 14.07 -9.11
C VAL A 223 6.87 15.03 -10.22
N THR A 224 5.89 15.45 -11.04
CA THR A 224 6.11 16.41 -12.11
C THR A 224 6.60 17.76 -11.56
N LYS A 225 5.97 18.30 -10.52
CA LYS A 225 6.39 19.55 -9.86
C LYS A 225 7.81 19.45 -9.29
N ILE A 226 8.11 18.36 -8.57
CA ILE A 226 9.42 18.10 -7.96
C ILE A 226 10.51 18.04 -9.04
N ILE A 227 10.26 17.33 -10.15
CA ILE A 227 11.21 17.25 -11.27
C ILE A 227 11.50 18.65 -11.86
N TRP A 228 10.46 19.47 -12.07
CA TRP A 228 10.65 20.84 -12.60
C TRP A 228 11.43 21.73 -11.63
N ILE A 229 11.15 21.66 -10.32
CA ILE A 229 11.90 22.43 -9.30
C ILE A 229 13.37 21.96 -9.27
N ALA A 230 13.60 20.64 -9.21
CA ALA A 230 14.94 20.06 -9.21
C ALA A 230 15.74 20.46 -10.46
N MET A 231 15.11 20.35 -11.63
CA MET A 231 15.71 20.74 -12.91
C MET A 231 16.03 22.24 -12.93
N GLY A 232 15.15 23.08 -12.40
CA GLY A 232 15.37 24.53 -12.27
C GLY A 232 16.60 24.84 -11.39
N ILE A 233 16.73 24.22 -10.24
CA ILE A 233 17.90 24.41 -9.33
C ILE A 233 19.19 23.95 -10.01
N LEU A 234 19.19 22.79 -10.66
CA LEU A 234 20.37 22.29 -11.39
C LEU A 234 20.71 23.19 -12.57
N LEU A 235 19.71 23.66 -13.34
CA LEU A 235 19.94 24.59 -14.43
C LEU A 235 20.61 25.90 -13.95
N LEU A 236 20.12 26.47 -12.85
CA LEU A 236 20.70 27.66 -12.25
C LEU A 236 22.16 27.40 -11.80
N LEU A 237 22.42 26.25 -11.16
CA LEU A 237 23.78 25.88 -10.75
C LEU A 237 24.73 25.80 -11.95
N TYR A 238 24.35 25.11 -13.02
CA TYR A 238 25.25 24.91 -14.17
C TYR A 238 25.41 26.16 -15.04
N VAL A 239 24.30 26.91 -15.24
CA VAL A 239 24.35 28.10 -16.12
C VAL A 239 25.01 29.31 -15.46
N PHE A 240 24.66 29.58 -14.19
CA PHE A 240 25.13 30.81 -13.53
C PHE A 240 26.43 30.59 -12.71
N ILE A 241 26.61 29.40 -12.11
CA ILE A 241 27.76 29.15 -11.27
C ILE A 241 28.88 28.47 -12.07
N LEU A 242 28.65 27.31 -12.67
CA LEU A 242 29.67 26.58 -13.43
C LEU A 242 29.94 27.20 -14.81
N ARG A 243 28.93 27.79 -15.43
CA ARG A 243 28.98 28.40 -16.77
C ARG A 243 29.48 27.43 -17.84
N ASP A 244 29.09 26.16 -17.74
CA ASP A 244 29.46 25.08 -18.66
C ASP A 244 28.22 24.32 -19.13
N ILE A 245 27.57 24.78 -20.21
CA ILE A 245 26.39 24.13 -20.79
C ILE A 245 26.71 22.73 -21.36
N PRO A 246 27.86 22.51 -22.05
CA PRO A 246 28.26 21.16 -22.44
C PRO A 246 28.35 20.18 -21.28
N LEU A 247 28.84 20.61 -20.12
CA LEU A 247 28.90 19.80 -18.91
C LEU A 247 27.47 19.43 -18.42
N LEU A 248 26.57 20.43 -18.37
CA LEU A 248 25.16 20.21 -18.03
C LEU A 248 24.50 19.12 -18.92
N LEU A 249 24.59 19.30 -20.23
CA LEU A 249 23.97 18.38 -21.19
C LEU A 249 24.51 16.95 -21.04
N ASN A 250 25.83 16.80 -20.88
CA ASN A 250 26.44 15.51 -20.66
C ASN A 250 26.01 14.91 -19.32
N THR A 251 25.88 15.70 -18.25
CA THR A 251 25.43 15.22 -16.93
C THR A 251 23.99 14.73 -16.99
N VAL A 252 23.09 15.48 -17.64
CA VAL A 252 21.71 15.04 -17.83
C VAL A 252 21.62 13.73 -18.62
N MET A 253 22.41 13.58 -19.70
CA MET A 253 22.50 12.34 -20.46
C MET A 253 23.01 11.17 -19.61
N THR A 254 24.04 11.41 -18.78
CA THR A 254 24.61 10.39 -17.90
C THR A 254 23.60 9.91 -16.86
N LEU A 255 22.93 10.86 -16.19
CA LEU A 255 21.88 10.52 -15.19
C LEU A 255 20.70 9.82 -15.85
N GLY A 256 20.29 10.26 -17.04
CA GLY A 256 19.25 9.59 -17.82
C GLY A 256 19.64 8.16 -18.19
N THR A 257 20.88 7.96 -18.67
CA THR A 257 21.42 6.62 -18.97
C THR A 257 21.44 5.72 -17.76
N SER A 258 21.96 6.21 -16.61
CA SER A 258 22.04 5.45 -15.38
C SER A 258 20.67 5.09 -14.83
N ALA A 259 19.72 6.01 -14.87
CA ALA A 259 18.34 5.77 -14.44
C ALA A 259 17.65 4.72 -15.34
N MET A 260 17.71 4.86 -16.66
CA MET A 260 17.12 3.90 -17.61
C MET A 260 17.71 2.49 -17.46
N LEU A 261 19.03 2.37 -17.36
CA LEU A 261 19.68 1.06 -17.14
C LEU A 261 19.27 0.44 -15.80
N SER A 262 19.18 1.26 -14.74
CA SER A 262 18.72 0.78 -13.43
C SER A 262 17.30 0.27 -13.50
N ILE A 263 16.40 0.97 -14.19
CA ILE A 263 15.01 0.56 -14.39
C ILE A 263 14.94 -0.78 -15.15
N ILE A 264 15.66 -0.90 -16.28
CA ILE A 264 15.68 -2.12 -17.08
C ILE A 264 16.11 -3.31 -16.20
N LEU A 265 17.20 -3.16 -15.45
CA LEU A 265 17.73 -4.25 -14.63
C LEU A 265 16.80 -4.62 -13.47
N ILE A 266 16.21 -3.62 -12.80
CA ILE A 266 15.28 -3.88 -11.69
C ILE A 266 13.99 -4.55 -12.17
N THR A 267 13.43 -4.11 -13.30
CA THR A 267 12.21 -4.74 -13.85
C THR A 267 12.46 -6.21 -14.23
N GLN A 268 13.67 -6.52 -14.71
CA GLN A 268 14.06 -7.91 -14.98
C GLN A 268 14.27 -8.74 -13.71
N LEU A 269 14.78 -8.14 -12.63
CA LEU A 269 15.06 -8.84 -11.38
C LEU A 269 13.81 -9.10 -10.55
N TYR A 270 12.87 -8.15 -10.52
CA TYR A 270 11.74 -8.18 -9.58
C TYR A 270 10.37 -8.36 -10.25
N GLY A 271 10.27 -8.24 -11.58
CA GLY A 271 9.02 -8.32 -12.33
C GLY A 271 8.08 -7.14 -12.09
N GLU A 272 7.71 -6.87 -10.85
CA GLU A 272 6.88 -5.72 -10.43
C GLU A 272 7.76 -4.68 -9.73
N VAL A 273 7.70 -3.42 -10.16
CA VAL A 273 8.47 -2.31 -9.59
C VAL A 273 7.54 -1.20 -9.13
N SER A 274 7.76 -0.71 -7.90
CA SER A 274 7.00 0.41 -7.38
C SER A 274 7.39 1.72 -8.08
N ILE A 275 6.40 2.58 -8.37
CA ILE A 275 6.64 3.92 -8.92
C ILE A 275 7.53 4.76 -7.99
N PHE A 276 7.49 4.51 -6.69
CA PHE A 276 8.35 5.18 -5.72
C PHE A 276 9.84 4.88 -5.93
N VAL A 277 10.18 3.70 -6.50
CA VAL A 277 11.57 3.37 -6.84
C VAL A 277 12.13 4.32 -7.88
N PHE A 278 11.29 4.75 -8.85
CA PHE A 278 11.70 5.75 -9.84
C PHE A 278 11.96 7.10 -9.18
N VAL A 279 11.00 7.57 -8.37
CA VAL A 279 11.12 8.89 -7.73
C VAL A 279 12.33 8.96 -6.83
N PHE A 280 12.48 7.99 -5.95
CA PHE A 280 13.60 7.93 -5.00
C PHE A 280 14.92 7.60 -5.71
N GLY A 281 14.87 6.67 -6.65
CA GLY A 281 16.05 6.24 -7.38
C GLY A 281 16.64 7.35 -8.24
N VAL A 282 15.80 8.13 -8.93
CA VAL A 282 16.27 9.31 -9.68
C VAL A 282 16.85 10.37 -8.74
N SER A 283 16.22 10.59 -7.58
CA SER A 283 16.76 11.48 -6.55
C SER A 283 18.13 11.00 -6.05
N ILE A 284 18.30 9.71 -5.77
CA ILE A 284 19.57 9.12 -5.36
C ILE A 284 20.63 9.21 -6.47
N SER A 285 20.22 9.09 -7.74
CA SER A 285 21.12 9.27 -8.87
C SER A 285 21.78 10.65 -8.88
N SER A 286 21.14 11.67 -8.31
CA SER A 286 21.74 13.02 -8.19
C SER A 286 22.98 13.04 -7.27
N ILE A 287 23.13 12.09 -6.35
CA ILE A 287 24.35 11.95 -5.53
C ILE A 287 25.58 11.73 -6.43
N ALA A 288 25.41 11.02 -7.53
CA ALA A 288 26.51 10.77 -8.45
C ALA A 288 27.11 12.05 -9.06
N ILE A 289 26.35 13.17 -9.07
CA ILE A 289 26.85 14.49 -9.53
C ILE A 289 28.04 14.93 -8.67
N ASP A 290 28.10 14.51 -7.40
CA ASP A 290 29.20 14.80 -6.49
C ASP A 290 30.53 14.30 -7.05
N TYR A 291 30.52 13.09 -7.62
CA TYR A 291 31.71 12.52 -8.27
C TYR A 291 32.17 13.38 -9.46
N MET A 292 31.20 13.90 -10.23
CA MET A 292 31.49 14.80 -11.35
C MET A 292 32.07 16.12 -10.86
N PHE A 293 31.52 16.76 -9.81
CA PHE A 293 32.05 18.03 -9.28
C PHE A 293 33.49 17.89 -8.82
N HIS A 294 33.82 16.86 -8.06
CA HIS A 294 35.18 16.62 -7.59
C HIS A 294 36.16 16.38 -8.74
N HIS A 295 35.78 15.64 -9.79
CA HIS A 295 36.61 15.51 -10.97
C HIS A 295 36.76 16.82 -11.75
N TYR A 296 35.66 17.60 -11.91
CA TYR A 296 35.63 18.81 -12.69
C TYR A 296 36.42 19.96 -12.04
N LEU A 297 36.16 20.24 -10.75
CA LEU A 297 36.83 21.36 -10.03
C LEU A 297 38.31 21.10 -9.84
N HIS A 298 38.74 19.86 -9.65
CA HIS A 298 40.16 19.49 -9.57
C HIS A 298 40.83 19.33 -10.94
N GLY A 299 40.19 19.74 -12.03
CA GLY A 299 40.75 19.80 -13.38
C GLY A 299 41.04 18.43 -14.04
N HIS A 300 40.47 17.33 -13.51
CA HIS A 300 40.70 15.99 -14.09
C HIS A 300 40.21 15.92 -15.55
N TYR A 301 39.13 16.59 -15.91
CA TYR A 301 38.63 16.59 -17.27
C TYR A 301 39.44 17.46 -18.24
N ALA A 302 39.99 18.58 -17.75
CA ALA A 302 40.84 19.46 -18.55
C ALA A 302 42.18 18.80 -18.82
N HIS A 303 42.77 18.13 -17.81
CA HIS A 303 44.07 17.49 -17.90
C HIS A 303 44.03 16.00 -18.28
N LYS A 304 42.83 15.46 -18.64
CA LYS A 304 42.61 14.05 -19.05
C LYS A 304 43.09 13.02 -18.03
N LYS A 305 43.03 13.34 -16.75
CA LYS A 305 43.34 12.40 -15.67
C LYS A 305 42.13 11.50 -15.40
N VAL A 306 42.33 10.18 -15.48
CA VAL A 306 41.26 9.20 -15.38
C VAL A 306 40.92 8.82 -13.95
N PHE A 307 41.94 8.68 -13.07
CA PHE A 307 41.76 8.14 -11.75
C PHE A 307 41.90 9.17 -10.63
N ASN A 308 40.85 9.30 -9.81
CA ASN A 308 40.83 10.09 -8.59
C ASN A 308 40.56 9.15 -7.41
N LYS A 309 41.55 8.97 -6.53
CA LYS A 309 41.44 8.03 -5.41
C LYS A 309 40.38 8.42 -4.41
N GLU A 310 40.25 9.69 -4.12
CA GLU A 310 39.28 10.22 -3.16
C GLU A 310 37.85 9.92 -3.61
N VAL A 311 37.55 10.23 -4.87
CA VAL A 311 36.23 9.97 -5.47
C VAL A 311 35.94 8.46 -5.58
N PHE A 312 36.98 7.66 -5.88
CA PHE A 312 36.81 6.21 -5.90
C PHE A 312 36.48 5.65 -4.52
N PHE A 313 37.12 6.12 -3.48
CA PHE A 313 36.82 5.69 -2.12
C PHE A 313 35.42 6.12 -1.67
N GLY A 314 34.98 7.35 -1.98
CA GLY A 314 33.59 7.79 -1.77
C GLY A 314 32.60 6.91 -2.49
N PHE A 315 32.83 6.63 -3.77
CA PHE A 315 32.00 5.72 -4.54
C PHE A 315 31.88 4.33 -3.87
N ILE A 316 32.98 3.71 -3.45
CA ILE A 316 32.98 2.38 -2.83
C ILE A 316 32.23 2.39 -1.49
N THR A 317 32.43 3.41 -0.65
CA THR A 317 31.73 3.51 0.65
C THR A 317 30.22 3.64 0.45
N THR A 318 29.79 4.50 -0.46
CA THR A 318 28.37 4.72 -0.75
C THR A 318 27.69 3.50 -1.37
N VAL A 319 28.32 2.85 -2.37
CA VAL A 319 27.79 1.62 -2.98
C VAL A 319 27.77 0.47 -1.97
N SER A 320 28.76 0.34 -1.09
CA SER A 320 28.76 -0.69 -0.03
C SER A 320 27.60 -0.50 0.96
N ALA A 321 27.25 0.74 1.29
CA ALA A 321 26.08 1.03 2.12
C ALA A 321 24.78 0.53 1.47
N PHE A 322 24.56 0.88 0.21
CA PHE A 322 23.36 0.41 -0.54
C PHE A 322 23.39 -1.11 -0.74
N PHE A 323 24.56 -1.71 -0.94
CA PHE A 323 24.67 -3.16 -1.03
C PHE A 323 24.16 -3.84 0.25
N ILE A 324 24.57 -3.36 1.42
CA ILE A 324 24.11 -3.92 2.70
C ILE A 324 22.61 -3.69 2.86
N LEU A 325 22.11 -2.48 2.56
CA LEU A 325 20.67 -2.17 2.63
C LEU A 325 19.81 -2.99 1.65
N SER A 326 20.40 -3.53 0.57
CA SER A 326 19.67 -4.38 -0.37
C SER A 326 19.23 -5.73 0.21
N PHE A 327 19.71 -6.12 1.39
CA PHE A 327 19.30 -7.33 2.09
C PHE A 327 18.08 -7.13 3.02
N THR A 328 17.52 -5.91 3.08
CA THR A 328 16.31 -5.62 3.88
C THR A 328 15.13 -6.49 3.48
N SER A 329 14.21 -6.74 4.41
CA SER A 329 12.95 -7.45 4.18
C SER A 329 11.94 -6.63 3.36
N SER A 330 11.98 -5.28 3.46
CA SER A 330 11.12 -4.39 2.69
C SER A 330 11.45 -4.40 1.20
N LEU A 331 10.50 -4.84 0.36
CA LEU A 331 10.71 -4.93 -1.09
C LEU A 331 11.00 -3.56 -1.71
N LEU A 332 10.30 -2.50 -1.27
CA LEU A 332 10.52 -1.15 -1.79
C LEU A 332 11.95 -0.68 -1.52
N ILE A 333 12.41 -0.78 -0.27
CA ILE A 333 13.77 -0.34 0.12
C ILE A 333 14.83 -1.18 -0.59
N LYS A 334 14.62 -2.49 -0.71
CA LYS A 334 15.48 -3.38 -1.49
C LYS A 334 15.60 -2.92 -2.94
N GLN A 335 14.50 -2.63 -3.60
CA GLN A 335 14.48 -2.14 -4.97
C GLN A 335 15.18 -0.79 -5.11
N ILE A 336 14.96 0.14 -4.16
CA ILE A 336 15.65 1.45 -4.15
C ILE A 336 17.16 1.26 -3.96
N ALA A 337 17.58 0.41 -3.04
CA ALA A 337 18.99 0.15 -2.79
C ALA A 337 19.70 -0.45 -4.02
N VAL A 338 19.09 -1.45 -4.68
CA VAL A 338 19.63 -2.04 -5.91
C VAL A 338 19.66 -1.03 -7.05
N PHE A 339 18.59 -0.23 -7.22
CA PHE A 339 18.57 0.88 -8.19
C PHE A 339 19.74 1.82 -7.97
N SER A 340 19.95 2.22 -6.71
CA SER A 340 21.01 3.16 -6.33
C SER A 340 22.39 2.62 -6.63
N MET A 341 22.67 1.35 -6.32
CA MET A 341 23.93 0.71 -6.65
C MET A 341 24.24 0.73 -8.14
N ILE A 342 23.24 0.36 -8.96
CA ILE A 342 23.39 0.32 -10.42
C ILE A 342 23.60 1.74 -10.95
N SER A 343 22.72 2.68 -10.56
CA SER A 343 22.76 4.05 -11.03
C SER A 343 24.05 4.78 -10.66
N LEU A 344 24.49 4.64 -9.43
CA LEU A 344 25.76 5.23 -8.95
C LEU A 344 26.96 4.61 -9.68
N SER A 345 26.97 3.29 -9.90
CA SER A 345 28.05 2.61 -10.60
C SER A 345 28.15 3.03 -12.07
N VAL A 346 27.03 3.09 -12.78
CA VAL A 346 26.99 3.56 -14.16
C VAL A 346 27.44 5.02 -14.25
N SER A 347 26.93 5.88 -13.38
CA SER A 347 27.29 7.30 -13.34
C SER A 347 28.77 7.50 -13.00
N TYR A 348 29.31 6.75 -12.03
CA TYR A 348 30.74 6.78 -11.70
C TYR A 348 31.61 6.39 -12.89
N ILE A 349 31.25 5.32 -13.64
CA ILE A 349 31.98 4.90 -14.83
C ILE A 349 31.99 6.03 -15.88
N HIS A 350 30.88 6.72 -16.09
CA HIS A 350 30.82 7.85 -17.00
C HIS A 350 31.69 9.01 -16.55
N PHE A 351 31.59 9.42 -15.30
CA PHE A 351 32.32 10.57 -14.76
C PHE A 351 33.82 10.30 -14.61
N ALA A 352 34.22 9.10 -14.21
CA ALA A 352 35.63 8.76 -14.02
C ALA A 352 36.36 8.41 -15.34
N PHE A 353 35.68 7.72 -16.28
CA PHE A 353 36.36 7.16 -17.43
C PHE A 353 35.96 7.82 -18.78
N ILE A 354 34.67 8.20 -18.96
CA ILE A 354 34.20 8.74 -20.25
C ILE A 354 34.48 10.25 -20.32
N TYR A 355 34.19 11.02 -19.27
CA TYR A 355 34.34 12.48 -19.25
C TYR A 355 35.77 13.00 -19.47
N PRO A 356 36.83 12.38 -18.95
CA PRO A 356 38.19 12.77 -19.30
C PRO A 356 38.50 12.69 -20.80
N HIS A 357 37.84 11.78 -21.52
CA HIS A 357 38.03 11.67 -22.97
C HIS A 357 37.23 12.73 -23.76
N ILE A 358 36.07 13.15 -23.22
CA ILE A 358 35.27 14.25 -23.81
C ILE A 358 36.06 15.55 -23.67
N GLY A 359 36.57 15.84 -22.47
CA GLY A 359 37.30 17.04 -22.11
C GLY A 359 36.37 18.25 -21.94
N PHE A 360 36.48 18.93 -20.80
CA PHE A 360 35.69 20.12 -20.46
C PHE A 360 36.62 21.28 -20.13
N LYS A 361 36.05 22.48 -20.04
CA LYS A 361 36.82 23.68 -19.68
C LYS A 361 37.33 23.55 -18.25
N GLU A 362 38.50 24.16 -17.98
CA GLU A 362 39.03 24.27 -16.64
C GLU A 362 38.15 25.22 -15.81
N PHE A 363 37.78 24.78 -14.62
CA PHE A 363 36.98 25.60 -13.72
C PHE A 363 37.86 26.68 -13.08
N ARG A 364 37.38 27.92 -13.03
CA ARG A 364 38.03 29.04 -12.33
C ARG A 364 37.14 29.42 -11.15
N SER A 365 37.62 29.17 -9.95
CA SER A 365 36.90 29.50 -8.71
C SER A 365 36.59 30.99 -8.62
N LYS A 366 35.40 31.33 -8.15
CA LYS A 366 34.95 32.70 -7.89
C LYS A 366 34.34 32.87 -6.50
N MET A 367 34.11 31.80 -5.74
CA MET A 367 33.51 31.87 -4.42
C MET A 367 34.53 32.18 -3.34
N THR A 368 34.72 33.46 -3.02
CA THR A 368 35.58 33.92 -1.92
C THR A 368 34.96 33.75 -0.54
N VAL A 369 33.63 33.57 -0.43
CA VAL A 369 32.90 33.51 0.84
C VAL A 369 33.13 32.20 1.59
N ILE A 370 33.23 31.06 0.89
CA ILE A 370 33.47 29.74 1.53
C ILE A 370 34.90 29.62 2.02
N HIS A 371 35.82 30.44 1.52
CA HIS A 371 37.23 30.43 1.92
C HIS A 371 37.48 31.01 3.33
N LYS A 372 36.55 31.80 3.86
CA LYS A 372 36.62 32.44 5.19
C LYS A 372 35.50 31.92 6.10
N GLY A 373 35.41 30.59 6.28
CA GLY A 373 34.52 30.03 7.29
C GLY A 373 34.81 30.62 8.67
N ILE A 374 33.76 30.83 9.46
CA ILE A 374 33.93 31.29 10.88
C ILE A 374 34.30 30.05 11.71
N GLU A 375 35.45 29.46 11.43
CA GLU A 375 35.91 28.21 12.02
C GLU A 375 36.29 28.41 13.50
N PHE A 376 35.34 28.24 14.43
CA PHE A 376 35.59 28.41 15.86
C PHE A 376 35.35 27.12 16.67
N ILE A 377 34.65 26.10 16.14
CA ILE A 377 34.30 24.89 16.88
C ILE A 377 35.39 23.84 16.75
N LYS A 378 35.84 23.29 17.89
CA LYS A 378 36.82 22.20 17.91
C LYS A 378 36.14 20.86 17.57
N PRO A 379 36.65 20.09 16.58
CA PRO A 379 36.00 18.84 16.13
C PRO A 379 35.77 17.83 17.26
N LYS A 380 36.72 17.65 18.16
CA LYS A 380 36.62 16.68 19.26
C LYS A 380 35.49 16.99 20.24
N ILE A 381 35.24 18.28 20.54
CA ILE A 381 34.15 18.68 21.45
C ILE A 381 32.82 18.40 20.80
N LEU A 382 32.69 18.79 19.52
CA LEU A 382 31.44 18.58 18.79
C LEU A 382 31.12 17.09 18.59
N LEU A 383 32.13 16.25 18.35
CA LEU A 383 31.97 14.79 18.25
C LEU A 383 31.45 14.21 19.58
N LEU A 384 32.01 14.60 20.69
CA LEU A 384 31.61 14.10 22.01
C LEU A 384 30.18 14.53 22.37
N THR A 385 29.85 15.79 22.10
CA THR A 385 28.48 16.31 22.31
C THR A 385 27.49 15.63 21.40
N SER A 386 27.81 15.35 20.13
CA SER A 386 26.97 14.62 19.20
C SER A 386 26.69 13.20 19.69
N ILE A 387 27.70 12.47 20.15
CA ILE A 387 27.48 11.11 20.70
C ILE A 387 26.58 11.18 21.95
N GLY A 388 26.85 12.15 22.86
CA GLY A 388 26.00 12.34 24.04
C GLY A 388 24.52 12.65 23.67
N MET A 389 24.31 13.49 22.66
CA MET A 389 22.97 13.80 22.16
C MET A 389 22.26 12.57 21.57
N ILE A 390 22.96 11.74 20.79
CA ILE A 390 22.41 10.51 20.24
C ILE A 390 21.94 9.58 21.38
N VAL A 391 22.79 9.35 22.38
CA VAL A 391 22.44 8.48 23.51
C VAL A 391 21.24 9.01 24.28
N LEU A 392 21.18 10.30 24.53
CA LEU A 392 20.06 10.91 25.27
C LEU A 392 18.75 10.88 24.46
N SER A 393 18.80 11.26 23.18
CA SER A 393 17.58 11.34 22.36
C SER A 393 17.05 9.97 21.96
N SER A 394 17.92 8.95 21.81
CA SER A 394 17.48 7.60 21.43
C SER A 394 16.53 6.93 22.44
N LEU A 395 16.57 7.37 23.71
CA LEU A 395 15.70 6.82 24.77
C LEU A 395 14.20 7.20 24.61
N TRP A 396 13.90 8.19 23.79
CA TRP A 396 12.53 8.72 23.61
C TRP A 396 12.07 8.69 22.14
N ILE A 397 12.70 7.93 21.27
CA ILE A 397 12.27 7.79 19.88
C ILE A 397 10.96 7.00 19.84
N HIS A 398 9.96 7.57 19.15
CA HIS A 398 8.68 6.92 18.89
C HIS A 398 8.63 6.49 17.43
N PHE A 399 8.30 5.22 17.18
CA PHE A 399 8.18 4.68 15.83
C PHE A 399 6.73 4.73 15.35
N ASP A 400 6.54 5.07 14.08
CA ASP A 400 5.26 5.04 13.38
C ASP A 400 5.24 3.89 12.38
N PHE A 401 4.48 2.85 12.70
CA PHE A 401 4.30 1.67 11.87
C PHE A 401 3.08 1.77 10.95
N ASN A 402 2.32 2.87 11.02
CA ASN A 402 1.08 3.03 10.26
C ASN A 402 1.36 3.46 8.80
N LEU A 403 1.21 2.51 7.88
CA LEU A 403 1.43 2.74 6.45
C LEU A 403 0.54 3.85 5.86
N LYS A 404 -0.68 4.05 6.41
CA LYS A 404 -1.60 5.11 5.96
C LYS A 404 -1.03 6.50 6.18
N ASN A 405 -0.12 6.67 7.15
CA ASN A 405 0.56 7.93 7.41
C ASN A 405 1.63 8.25 6.35
N LEU A 406 1.98 7.31 5.48
CA LEU A 406 2.90 7.50 4.36
C LEU A 406 2.19 7.88 3.06
N ASP A 407 0.87 7.67 2.98
CA ASP A 407 0.08 7.91 1.78
C ASP A 407 -0.31 9.40 1.64
N TYR A 408 -0.90 9.71 0.49
CA TYR A 408 -1.53 10.99 0.24
C TYR A 408 -2.75 11.16 1.16
N ASP A 409 -2.80 12.26 1.91
CA ASP A 409 -3.92 12.57 2.80
C ASP A 409 -5.10 13.16 2.01
N ASN A 410 -5.88 12.30 1.38
CA ASN A 410 -7.06 12.71 0.63
C ASN A 410 -8.22 13.09 1.55
N LYS A 411 -8.23 14.34 1.99
CA LYS A 411 -9.25 14.88 2.92
C LYS A 411 -10.66 14.85 2.32
N SER A 412 -10.80 15.06 1.02
CA SER A 412 -12.10 15.08 0.33
C SER A 412 -12.75 13.70 0.35
N LEU A 413 -12.04 12.68 -0.12
CA LEU A 413 -12.55 11.31 -0.10
C LEU A 413 -12.77 10.79 1.32
N LYS A 414 -11.87 11.09 2.26
CA LYS A 414 -12.06 10.74 3.68
C LYS A 414 -13.33 11.36 4.27
N HIS A 415 -13.63 12.61 3.91
CA HIS A 415 -14.85 13.27 4.34
C HIS A 415 -16.10 12.59 3.74
N THR A 416 -16.05 12.23 2.46
CA THR A 416 -17.14 11.53 1.77
C THR A 416 -17.33 10.10 2.32
N GLU A 417 -16.25 9.37 2.56
CA GLU A 417 -16.28 8.05 3.22
C GLU A 417 -16.89 8.14 4.63
N ALA A 418 -16.45 9.12 5.42
CA ALA A 418 -16.98 9.36 6.76
C ALA A 418 -18.47 9.73 6.74
N PHE A 419 -18.93 10.49 5.72
CA PHE A 419 -20.32 10.80 5.50
C PHE A 419 -21.15 9.53 5.30
N PHE A 420 -20.75 8.64 4.38
CA PHE A 420 -21.45 7.37 4.18
C PHE A 420 -21.41 6.50 5.43
N SER A 421 -20.24 6.35 6.07
CA SER A 421 -20.09 5.54 7.29
C SER A 421 -20.97 6.03 8.44
N LYS A 422 -21.14 7.35 8.60
CA LYS A 422 -21.99 7.94 9.64
C LYS A 422 -23.49 7.74 9.37
N ASN A 423 -23.91 7.82 8.11
CA ASN A 423 -25.31 7.74 7.73
C ASN A 423 -25.78 6.29 7.50
N PHE A 424 -24.87 5.35 7.31
CA PHE A 424 -25.22 3.94 7.48
C PHE A 424 -25.49 3.71 8.97
N GLU A 425 -26.70 3.34 9.34
CA GLU A 425 -27.09 2.98 10.72
C GLU A 425 -26.34 1.73 11.27
N ASN A 426 -25.29 1.33 10.60
CA ASN A 426 -24.50 0.18 10.99
C ASN A 426 -23.48 0.60 12.06
N LYS A 427 -23.51 -0.08 13.21
CA LYS A 427 -22.41 -0.10 14.16
C LYS A 427 -21.12 -0.38 13.38
N ARG A 428 -20.02 0.25 13.79
CA ARG A 428 -18.71 -0.01 13.19
C ARG A 428 -18.48 -1.52 13.11
N SER A 429 -18.30 -2.03 11.91
CA SER A 429 -18.03 -3.45 11.69
C SER A 429 -16.57 -3.64 11.29
N ILE A 430 -15.92 -4.62 11.90
CA ILE A 430 -14.55 -5.00 11.61
C ILE A 430 -14.58 -6.24 10.72
N SER A 431 -13.74 -6.25 9.69
CA SER A 431 -13.54 -7.41 8.83
C SER A 431 -12.55 -8.38 9.47
N PHE A 432 -12.82 -9.66 9.36
CA PHE A 432 -11.95 -10.74 9.83
C PHE A 432 -11.93 -11.90 8.84
N ALA A 433 -10.91 -12.74 8.90
CA ALA A 433 -10.86 -13.99 8.16
C ALA A 433 -11.07 -15.19 9.09
N ILE A 434 -11.63 -16.24 8.52
CA ILE A 434 -11.57 -17.58 9.09
C ILE A 434 -10.75 -18.50 8.20
N ARG A 435 -10.03 -19.43 8.80
CA ARG A 435 -9.16 -20.36 8.09
C ARG A 435 -9.46 -21.82 8.44
N ALA A 436 -9.23 -22.71 7.47
CA ALA A 436 -9.31 -24.15 7.66
C ALA A 436 -8.51 -24.90 6.59
N LYS A 437 -8.13 -26.15 6.88
CA LYS A 437 -7.43 -27.01 5.90
C LYS A 437 -8.34 -27.57 4.80
N THR A 438 -9.65 -27.58 5.00
CA THR A 438 -10.63 -28.06 4.03
C THR A 438 -11.82 -27.11 3.96
N ILE A 439 -12.53 -27.08 2.82
CA ILE A 439 -13.74 -26.28 2.63
C ILE A 439 -14.83 -26.68 3.65
N ASP A 440 -14.98 -27.97 3.92
CA ASP A 440 -15.96 -28.46 4.92
C ASP A 440 -15.65 -27.95 6.33
N ALA A 441 -14.38 -27.98 6.74
CA ALA A 441 -13.95 -27.41 8.01
C ALA A 441 -14.14 -25.88 8.05
N LEU A 442 -13.95 -25.19 6.92
CA LEU A 442 -14.18 -23.76 6.82
C LEU A 442 -15.67 -23.41 7.02
N ILE A 443 -16.58 -24.18 6.41
CA ILE A 443 -18.04 -24.04 6.61
C ILE A 443 -18.41 -24.34 8.06
N THR A 444 -17.86 -25.41 8.64
CA THR A 444 -18.12 -25.81 10.03
C THR A 444 -17.69 -24.72 11.02
N ASN A 445 -16.49 -24.16 10.83
CA ASN A 445 -15.99 -23.06 11.65
C ASN A 445 -16.88 -21.82 11.53
N ALA A 446 -17.33 -21.49 10.31
CA ALA A 446 -18.23 -20.37 10.07
C ALA A 446 -19.58 -20.54 10.76
N GLN A 447 -20.17 -21.73 10.69
CA GLN A 447 -21.44 -22.06 11.34
C GLN A 447 -21.33 -21.97 12.86
N LYS A 448 -20.26 -22.55 13.43
CA LYS A 448 -19.97 -22.47 14.88
C LYS A 448 -19.85 -21.03 15.34
N LEU A 449 -19.10 -20.21 14.60
CA LEU A 449 -18.91 -18.80 14.94
C LEU A 449 -20.21 -18.02 14.89
N GLN A 450 -21.09 -18.31 13.94
CA GLN A 450 -22.39 -17.66 13.81
C GLN A 450 -23.40 -18.14 14.88
N GLU A 451 -23.33 -19.40 15.32
CA GLU A 451 -24.09 -19.90 16.48
C GLU A 451 -23.67 -19.19 17.76
N ASP A 452 -22.37 -19.06 18.01
CA ASP A 452 -21.81 -18.45 19.24
C ASP A 452 -21.94 -16.92 19.24
N ILE A 453 -21.83 -16.27 18.07
CA ILE A 453 -21.87 -14.82 17.92
C ILE A 453 -22.86 -14.47 16.79
N PRO A 454 -24.15 -14.29 17.08
CA PRO A 454 -25.19 -14.05 16.06
C PRO A 454 -24.99 -12.78 15.21
N SER A 455 -24.23 -11.79 15.72
CA SER A 455 -23.91 -10.55 14.97
C SER A 455 -22.88 -10.74 13.85
N VAL A 456 -22.21 -11.90 13.82
CA VAL A 456 -21.24 -12.25 12.76
C VAL A 456 -21.94 -12.41 11.41
N GLN A 457 -21.37 -11.82 10.39
CA GLN A 457 -21.84 -11.90 9.01
C GLN A 457 -20.84 -12.72 8.18
N LEU A 458 -21.16 -13.98 7.95
CA LEU A 458 -20.36 -14.93 7.16
C LEU A 458 -21.23 -15.57 6.09
N LYS A 459 -21.02 -15.24 4.82
CA LYS A 459 -21.83 -15.81 3.71
C LYS A 459 -21.72 -17.33 3.63
N ILE A 460 -20.51 -17.85 3.87
CA ILE A 460 -20.22 -19.29 3.76
C ILE A 460 -20.95 -20.14 4.81
N SER A 461 -21.37 -19.58 5.95
CA SER A 461 -22.12 -20.29 6.98
C SER A 461 -23.50 -20.78 6.49
N SER A 462 -23.99 -20.21 5.38
CA SER A 462 -25.25 -20.62 4.74
C SER A 462 -25.14 -21.91 3.91
N LEU A 463 -23.96 -22.51 3.82
CA LEU A 463 -23.71 -23.78 3.14
C LEU A 463 -23.83 -24.95 4.13
N VAL A 464 -23.95 -26.16 3.59
CA VAL A 464 -24.05 -27.40 4.38
C VAL A 464 -22.66 -27.93 4.71
N SER A 465 -22.28 -28.04 5.98
CA SER A 465 -21.11 -28.81 6.42
C SER A 465 -21.46 -30.26 6.75
N LYS A 466 -20.46 -31.12 6.78
CA LYS A 466 -20.64 -32.52 7.24
C LYS A 466 -21.22 -32.56 8.64
N ALA A 467 -20.76 -31.69 9.52
CA ALA A 467 -21.25 -31.60 10.89
C ALA A 467 -22.72 -31.15 10.95
N SER A 468 -23.12 -30.10 10.24
CA SER A 468 -24.50 -29.63 10.21
C SER A 468 -25.45 -30.66 9.58
N TYR A 469 -24.99 -31.33 8.52
CA TYR A 469 -25.76 -32.40 7.87
C TYR A 469 -26.03 -33.55 8.88
N GLN A 470 -25.02 -34.06 9.58
CA GLN A 470 -25.16 -35.13 10.53
C GLN A 470 -26.05 -34.73 11.72
N LYS A 471 -25.79 -33.57 12.33
CA LYS A 471 -26.58 -33.01 13.44
C LYS A 471 -28.07 -32.94 13.08
N ASN A 472 -28.38 -32.37 11.93
CA ASN A 472 -29.75 -32.14 11.52
C ASN A 472 -30.45 -33.43 11.05
N GLN A 473 -29.74 -34.36 10.42
CA GLN A 473 -30.31 -35.71 10.11
C GLN A 473 -30.75 -36.46 11.38
N THR A 474 -29.95 -36.40 12.42
CA THR A 474 -30.32 -37.02 13.72
C THR A 474 -31.57 -36.38 14.32
N GLN A 475 -31.69 -35.02 14.19
CA GLN A 475 -32.91 -34.31 14.64
C GLN A 475 -34.16 -34.69 13.82
N LEU A 476 -34.00 -34.86 12.50
CA LEU A 476 -35.12 -35.24 11.62
C LEU A 476 -35.63 -36.66 11.87
N VAL A 477 -34.75 -37.58 12.24
CA VAL A 477 -35.20 -38.95 12.66
C VAL A 477 -36.11 -38.86 13.88
N ALA A 478 -35.88 -37.92 14.79
CA ALA A 478 -36.75 -37.72 15.95
C ALA A 478 -38.18 -37.19 15.58
N LEU A 479 -38.35 -36.66 14.34
CA LEU A 479 -39.64 -36.20 13.85
C LEU A 479 -40.49 -37.28 13.12
N GLU A 480 -40.01 -38.49 13.00
CA GLU A 480 -40.79 -39.58 12.37
C GLU A 480 -42.20 -39.76 12.97
N PRO A 481 -42.41 -39.72 14.31
CA PRO A 481 -43.76 -39.80 14.88
C PRO A 481 -44.63 -38.61 14.45
N LEU A 482 -44.09 -37.40 14.39
CA LEU A 482 -44.82 -36.20 13.94
C LEU A 482 -45.19 -36.32 12.47
N ARG A 483 -44.34 -36.85 11.61
CA ARG A 483 -44.61 -37.09 10.19
C ARG A 483 -45.75 -38.10 10.02
N ALA A 484 -45.74 -39.18 10.79
CA ALA A 484 -46.78 -40.18 10.74
C ALA A 484 -48.15 -39.60 11.15
N THR A 485 -48.17 -38.84 12.26
CA THR A 485 -49.41 -38.15 12.70
C THR A 485 -49.87 -37.11 11.69
N LEU A 486 -48.96 -36.29 11.12
CA LEU A 486 -49.30 -35.32 10.08
C LEU A 486 -49.98 -35.99 8.88
N LYS A 487 -49.41 -37.06 8.36
CA LYS A 487 -50.00 -37.78 7.21
C LYS A 487 -51.40 -38.35 7.52
N PHE A 488 -51.57 -38.92 8.70
CA PHE A 488 -52.81 -39.49 9.16
C PHE A 488 -53.92 -38.41 9.31
N GLU A 489 -53.62 -37.32 9.98
CA GLU A 489 -54.59 -36.24 10.22
C GLU A 489 -54.89 -35.47 8.91
N ALA A 490 -53.88 -35.29 8.01
CA ALA A 490 -54.11 -34.67 6.69
C ALA A 490 -55.09 -35.48 5.83
N ALA A 491 -54.99 -36.82 5.86
CA ALA A 491 -55.92 -37.68 5.14
C ALA A 491 -57.36 -37.53 5.66
N LYS A 492 -57.57 -37.39 6.97
CA LYS A 492 -58.89 -37.14 7.57
C LYS A 492 -59.51 -35.82 7.14
N LEU A 493 -58.69 -34.78 6.95
CA LEU A 493 -59.15 -33.47 6.53
C LEU A 493 -59.35 -33.33 5.00
N GLY A 494 -59.10 -34.42 4.24
CA GLY A 494 -59.34 -34.43 2.79
C GLY A 494 -58.19 -33.83 1.97
N PHE A 495 -57.01 -33.68 2.54
CA PHE A 495 -55.82 -33.32 1.72
C PHE A 495 -55.54 -34.43 0.70
N LYS A 496 -55.10 -34.03 -0.50
CA LYS A 496 -54.71 -34.99 -1.53
C LYS A 496 -53.67 -35.98 -1.01
N GLU A 497 -53.84 -37.26 -1.36
CA GLU A 497 -52.86 -38.28 -1.04
C GLU A 497 -51.46 -37.86 -1.48
N GLY A 498 -50.47 -38.03 -0.58
CA GLY A 498 -49.07 -37.63 -0.81
C GLY A 498 -48.79 -36.12 -0.67
N TYR A 499 -49.74 -35.27 -0.27
CA TYR A 499 -49.56 -33.83 -0.21
C TYR A 499 -48.39 -33.40 0.72
N PHE A 500 -48.21 -34.12 1.83
CA PHE A 500 -47.16 -33.89 2.82
C PHE A 500 -46.09 -34.99 2.86
N ASP A 501 -45.92 -35.80 1.81
CA ASP A 501 -45.00 -36.93 1.80
C ASP A 501 -43.55 -36.49 2.07
N ASN A 502 -43.17 -35.36 1.57
CA ASN A 502 -41.81 -34.77 1.74
C ASN A 502 -41.70 -33.86 2.97
N ALA A 503 -42.75 -33.79 3.84
CA ALA A 503 -42.68 -32.96 5.06
C ALA A 503 -41.61 -33.49 6.00
N TYR A 504 -40.73 -32.62 6.48
CA TYR A 504 -39.63 -32.93 7.40
C TYR A 504 -38.74 -34.10 6.93
N GLU A 505 -38.64 -34.29 5.59
CA GLU A 505 -37.71 -35.26 5.03
C GLU A 505 -36.36 -34.63 4.75
N GLY A 506 -35.30 -35.20 5.34
CA GLY A 506 -33.95 -34.76 5.13
C GLY A 506 -33.36 -35.14 3.76
N ASN A 507 -32.23 -34.61 3.43
CA ASN A 507 -31.53 -34.95 2.20
C ASN A 507 -30.87 -36.34 2.32
N LYS A 508 -31.01 -37.15 1.26
CA LYS A 508 -30.47 -38.51 1.23
C LYS A 508 -28.93 -38.55 1.03
N LYS A 509 -28.37 -37.49 0.46
CA LYS A 509 -26.94 -37.41 0.18
C LYS A 509 -26.36 -36.10 0.71
N MET A 510 -25.21 -36.21 1.32
CA MET A 510 -24.40 -35.06 1.68
C MET A 510 -23.82 -34.42 0.41
N ILE A 511 -23.76 -33.11 0.37
CA ILE A 511 -23.10 -32.35 -0.68
C ILE A 511 -21.63 -32.10 -0.35
N SER A 512 -20.78 -32.08 -1.36
CA SER A 512 -19.39 -31.60 -1.28
C SER A 512 -19.22 -30.46 -2.27
N TYR A 513 -18.43 -29.47 -1.89
CA TYR A 513 -18.19 -28.28 -2.70
C TYR A 513 -16.74 -28.25 -3.19
N THR A 514 -16.57 -27.79 -4.44
CA THR A 514 -15.25 -27.39 -4.95
C THR A 514 -15.05 -25.89 -4.76
N MET A 515 -13.80 -25.44 -4.73
CA MET A 515 -13.49 -24.03 -4.63
C MET A 515 -13.99 -23.26 -5.85
N GLU A 516 -13.81 -23.82 -7.04
CA GLU A 516 -14.22 -23.23 -8.31
C GLU A 516 -15.75 -23.03 -8.35
N GLU A 517 -16.53 -24.03 -7.91
CA GLU A 517 -17.97 -23.93 -7.84
C GLU A 517 -18.41 -22.81 -6.91
N LEU A 518 -17.79 -22.70 -5.72
CA LEU A 518 -18.15 -21.68 -4.76
C LEU A 518 -17.80 -20.28 -5.24
N ILE A 519 -16.62 -20.09 -5.85
CA ILE A 519 -16.22 -18.81 -6.43
C ILE A 519 -17.16 -18.41 -7.57
N HIS A 520 -17.51 -19.36 -8.45
CA HIS A 520 -18.48 -19.12 -9.53
C HIS A 520 -19.84 -18.64 -9.00
N ASN A 521 -20.25 -19.12 -7.82
CA ASN A 521 -21.50 -18.73 -7.16
C ASN A 521 -21.36 -17.55 -6.20
N GLY A 522 -20.26 -16.81 -6.29
CA GLY A 522 -20.03 -15.54 -5.59
C GLY A 522 -19.65 -15.68 -4.13
N PHE A 523 -19.04 -16.82 -3.73
CA PHE A 523 -18.35 -16.96 -2.45
C PHE A 523 -16.89 -16.50 -2.58
N GLU A 524 -16.45 -15.75 -1.61
CA GLU A 524 -15.07 -15.24 -1.57
C GLU A 524 -14.22 -16.24 -0.77
N ILE A 525 -13.57 -17.14 -1.48
CA ILE A 525 -12.66 -18.15 -0.90
C ILE A 525 -11.29 -17.98 -1.53
N LEU A 526 -10.29 -17.93 -0.68
CA LEU A 526 -8.88 -17.88 -1.08
C LEU A 526 -8.20 -19.16 -0.61
N LYS A 527 -7.23 -19.65 -1.37
CA LYS A 527 -6.33 -20.73 -0.94
C LYS A 527 -4.92 -20.16 -0.89
N ILE A 528 -4.34 -20.12 0.30
CA ILE A 528 -2.96 -19.68 0.54
C ILE A 528 -2.22 -20.88 1.12
N ASN A 529 -1.19 -21.34 0.45
CA ASN A 529 -0.53 -22.59 0.75
C ASN A 529 -1.57 -23.74 0.79
N ASP A 530 -1.64 -24.50 1.87
CA ASP A 530 -2.61 -25.58 2.06
C ASP A 530 -3.80 -25.19 2.94
N THR A 531 -4.10 -23.89 3.05
CA THR A 531 -5.17 -23.37 3.92
C THR A 531 -6.19 -22.59 3.09
N TYR A 532 -7.48 -22.88 3.31
CA TYR A 532 -8.59 -22.13 2.76
C TYR A 532 -8.98 -21.00 3.73
N LEU A 533 -9.24 -19.82 3.18
CA LEU A 533 -9.67 -18.63 3.91
C LEU A 533 -10.94 -18.07 3.30
N THR A 534 -11.78 -17.51 4.14
CA THR A 534 -12.88 -16.62 3.73
C THR A 534 -13.03 -15.51 4.74
N HIS A 535 -13.64 -14.41 4.33
CA HIS A 535 -13.80 -13.26 5.21
C HIS A 535 -15.24 -13.08 5.69
N GLY A 536 -15.36 -12.43 6.83
CA GLY A 536 -16.62 -12.03 7.43
C GLY A 536 -16.52 -10.63 8.06
N ARG A 537 -17.63 -10.18 8.62
CA ARG A 537 -17.73 -8.92 9.37
C ARG A 537 -18.34 -9.18 10.73
N ILE A 538 -17.89 -8.42 11.72
CA ILE A 538 -18.36 -8.46 13.10
C ILE A 538 -18.47 -7.05 13.66
N ASP A 539 -19.41 -6.81 14.58
CA ASP A 539 -19.48 -5.55 15.30
C ASP A 539 -18.20 -5.33 16.13
N GLU A 540 -17.65 -4.11 16.10
CA GLU A 540 -16.39 -3.74 16.78
C GLU A 540 -16.40 -4.14 18.27
N VAL A 541 -17.54 -4.00 18.95
CA VAL A 541 -17.71 -4.37 20.38
C VAL A 541 -17.50 -5.87 20.61
N MET A 542 -17.84 -6.71 19.65
CA MET A 542 -17.73 -8.18 19.75
C MET A 542 -16.40 -8.73 19.24
N TYR A 543 -15.57 -7.89 18.63
CA TYR A 543 -14.31 -8.28 18.03
C TYR A 543 -13.32 -8.97 19.01
N PRO A 544 -13.16 -8.53 20.28
CA PRO A 544 -12.30 -9.24 21.23
C PRO A 544 -12.75 -10.67 21.52
N THR A 545 -14.05 -10.97 21.38
CA THR A 545 -14.59 -12.33 21.55
C THR A 545 -14.18 -13.24 20.40
N LEU A 546 -14.05 -12.66 19.18
CA LEU A 546 -13.59 -13.39 17.99
C LEU A 546 -12.16 -13.93 18.16
N LEU A 547 -11.26 -13.16 18.76
CA LEU A 547 -9.85 -13.54 18.94
C LEU A 547 -9.63 -14.78 19.82
N LYS A 548 -10.67 -15.23 20.51
CA LYS A 548 -10.62 -16.47 21.30
C LYS A 548 -10.64 -17.75 20.43
N TYR A 549 -11.03 -17.63 19.17
CA TYR A 549 -11.10 -18.76 18.25
C TYR A 549 -9.81 -18.89 17.45
N HIS A 550 -9.07 -19.96 17.61
CA HIS A 550 -7.79 -20.21 16.95
C HIS A 550 -7.83 -20.29 15.41
N PHE A 551 -9.03 -20.42 14.85
CA PHE A 551 -9.27 -20.44 13.39
C PHE A 551 -9.67 -19.08 12.84
N THR A 552 -9.76 -18.04 13.68
CA THR A 552 -10.04 -16.67 13.26
C THR A 552 -8.75 -15.87 13.19
N GLU A 553 -8.69 -14.96 12.24
CA GLU A 553 -7.59 -14.04 12.07
C GLU A 553 -8.11 -12.63 11.89
N SER A 554 -7.45 -11.67 12.54
CA SER A 554 -7.71 -10.28 12.26
C SER A 554 -7.42 -9.99 10.78
N LEU A 555 -8.42 -9.48 10.08
CA LEU A 555 -8.23 -8.75 8.84
C LEU A 555 -8.10 -7.25 9.14
N SER A 556 -7.84 -6.88 10.40
CA SER A 556 -7.37 -5.55 10.71
C SER A 556 -6.07 -5.37 9.93
N LEU A 557 -6.22 -4.81 8.74
CA LEU A 557 -5.11 -4.40 7.89
C LEU A 557 -4.10 -3.63 8.73
N LYS A 558 -4.58 -2.90 9.73
CA LYS A 558 -3.79 -2.09 10.62
C LYS A 558 -2.82 -2.93 11.45
N GLU A 559 -3.29 -3.92 12.22
CA GLU A 559 -2.41 -4.74 13.10
C GLU A 559 -1.38 -5.53 12.31
N ARG A 560 -1.81 -6.18 11.21
CA ARG A 560 -0.88 -6.95 10.37
C ARG A 560 0.13 -6.07 9.63
N PHE A 561 -0.28 -4.86 9.26
CA PHE A 561 0.65 -3.88 8.71
C PHE A 561 1.64 -3.41 9.76
N GLU A 562 1.16 -3.10 10.95
CA GLU A 562 2.01 -2.67 12.06
C GLU A 562 3.06 -3.72 12.39
N ASP A 563 2.69 -4.98 12.56
CA ASP A 563 3.62 -6.11 12.83
C ASP A 563 4.63 -6.30 11.69
N SER A 564 4.18 -6.28 10.42
CA SER A 564 5.06 -6.43 9.26
C SER A 564 6.00 -5.24 9.08
N MET A 565 5.53 -4.04 9.40
CA MET A 565 6.34 -2.81 9.34
C MET A 565 7.35 -2.77 10.46
N GLU A 566 6.98 -3.19 11.67
CA GLU A 566 7.88 -3.32 12.81
C GLU A 566 9.04 -4.25 12.47
N HIS A 567 8.77 -5.44 11.98
CA HIS A 567 9.81 -6.38 11.55
C HIS A 567 10.70 -5.84 10.41
N SER A 568 10.09 -5.13 9.44
CA SER A 568 10.86 -4.50 8.36
C SER A 568 11.76 -3.38 8.86
N MET A 569 11.30 -2.62 9.85
CA MET A 569 12.05 -1.54 10.47
C MET A 569 13.20 -2.07 11.33
N GLU A 570 12.96 -3.13 12.11
CA GLU A 570 14.01 -3.84 12.86
C GLU A 570 15.11 -4.33 11.93
N THR A 571 14.76 -5.06 10.87
CA THR A 571 15.71 -5.55 9.87
C THR A 571 16.52 -4.41 9.23
N LEU A 572 15.85 -3.29 8.92
CA LEU A 572 16.51 -2.12 8.35
C LEU A 572 17.50 -1.47 9.33
N LEU A 573 17.13 -1.39 10.61
CA LEU A 573 18.02 -0.86 11.66
C LEU A 573 19.25 -1.75 11.88
N GLU A 574 19.07 -3.07 11.95
CA GLU A 574 20.17 -4.03 12.07
C GLU A 574 21.16 -3.90 10.89
N LEU A 575 20.63 -3.92 9.66
CA LEU A 575 21.46 -3.75 8.46
C LEU A 575 22.11 -2.37 8.41
N GLY A 576 21.42 -1.34 8.86
CA GLY A 576 21.96 0.00 8.97
C GLY A 576 23.12 0.10 9.96
N ILE A 577 23.05 -0.56 11.10
CA ILE A 577 24.14 -0.66 12.07
C ILE A 577 25.34 -1.40 11.45
N ILE A 578 25.08 -2.52 10.74
CA ILE A 578 26.12 -3.26 10.03
C ILE A 578 26.79 -2.37 8.99
N ALA A 579 25.99 -1.65 8.19
CA ALA A 579 26.49 -0.70 7.20
C ALA A 579 27.37 0.37 7.85
N LEU A 580 26.93 0.95 8.96
CA LEU A 580 27.67 1.95 9.71
C LEU A 580 29.03 1.42 10.20
N LEU A 581 29.05 0.20 10.75
CA LEU A 581 30.28 -0.44 11.19
C LEU A 581 31.27 -0.70 10.04
N VAL A 582 30.77 -1.23 8.91
CA VAL A 582 31.59 -1.44 7.69
C VAL A 582 32.16 -0.11 7.19
N ILE A 583 31.33 0.91 7.14
CA ILE A 583 31.73 2.24 6.71
C ILE A 583 32.79 2.85 7.67
N MET A 584 32.58 2.79 8.98
CA MET A 584 33.55 3.26 9.94
C MET A 584 34.93 2.54 9.79
N PHE A 585 34.87 1.23 9.51
CA PHE A 585 36.07 0.46 9.22
C PHE A 585 36.77 0.94 7.93
N LEU A 586 36.01 1.15 6.84
CA LEU A 586 36.55 1.67 5.59
C LEU A 586 37.17 3.09 5.79
N ILE A 587 36.47 3.98 6.50
CA ILE A 587 37.01 5.31 6.83
C ILE A 587 38.30 5.20 7.61
N TYR A 588 38.37 4.31 8.59
CA TYR A 588 39.61 4.08 9.35
C TYR A 588 40.77 3.70 8.43
N LEU A 589 40.54 2.80 7.49
CA LEU A 589 41.56 2.40 6.51
C LEU A 589 41.97 3.55 5.57
N ILE A 590 41.01 4.40 5.19
CA ILE A 590 41.23 5.48 4.22
C ILE A 590 41.87 6.72 4.88
N THR A 591 41.33 7.18 6.01
CA THR A 591 41.69 8.48 6.60
C THR A 591 42.80 8.38 7.68
N GLY A 592 42.96 7.20 8.25
CA GLY A 592 44.02 6.95 9.24
C GLY A 592 43.93 7.86 10.49
N LYS A 593 44.89 8.74 10.69
CA LYS A 593 44.95 9.63 11.89
C LYS A 593 43.83 10.65 11.95
N GLU A 594 43.20 11.00 10.80
CA GLU A 594 42.14 12.00 10.70
C GLU A 594 40.71 11.38 10.94
N ILE A 595 40.65 10.16 11.43
CA ILE A 595 39.38 9.44 11.67
C ILE A 595 38.43 10.23 12.57
N GLY A 596 38.92 10.91 13.61
CA GLY A 596 38.10 11.68 14.53
C GLY A 596 37.36 12.84 13.86
N TYR A 597 37.97 13.48 12.87
CA TYR A 597 37.32 14.51 12.06
C TYR A 597 36.29 13.90 11.10
N SER A 598 36.67 12.79 10.47
CA SER A 598 35.76 12.08 9.54
C SER A 598 34.52 11.54 10.23
N LEU A 599 34.63 11.00 11.44
CA LEU A 599 33.51 10.51 12.25
C LEU A 599 32.53 11.63 12.61
N LEU A 600 32.96 12.88 12.65
CA LEU A 600 32.07 14.00 12.92
C LEU A 600 30.99 14.18 11.84
N PHE A 601 31.37 13.93 10.58
CA PHE A 601 30.39 13.98 9.46
C PHE A 601 29.37 12.85 9.49
N ILE A 602 29.55 11.85 10.33
CA ILE A 602 28.60 10.78 10.60
C ILE A 602 27.76 11.14 11.84
N PHE A 603 28.42 11.35 12.97
CA PHE A 603 27.74 11.46 14.26
C PHE A 603 27.00 12.79 14.45
N PHE A 604 27.44 13.88 13.86
CA PHE A 604 26.76 15.16 14.00
C PHE A 604 25.41 15.17 13.24
N PRO A 605 25.32 14.80 11.93
CA PRO A 605 24.03 14.67 11.29
C PRO A 605 23.09 13.67 11.99
N ILE A 606 23.59 12.52 12.45
CA ILE A 606 22.79 11.57 13.25
C ILE A 606 22.24 12.25 14.49
N SER A 607 23.05 13.01 15.23
CA SER A 607 22.60 13.67 16.46
C SER A 607 21.48 14.67 16.22
N VAL A 608 21.55 15.42 15.12
CA VAL A 608 20.48 16.36 14.74
C VAL A 608 19.22 15.61 14.31
N LEU A 609 19.39 14.50 13.57
CA LEU A 609 18.25 13.65 13.11
C LEU A 609 17.59 12.91 14.27
N THR A 610 18.36 12.43 15.27
CA THR A 610 17.77 11.81 16.47
C THR A 610 17.08 12.84 17.36
N LEU A 611 17.54 14.09 17.37
CA LEU A 611 16.83 15.18 18.04
C LEU A 611 15.51 15.51 17.34
N TYR A 612 15.46 15.46 16.00
CA TYR A 612 14.21 15.58 15.24
C TYR A 612 13.26 14.41 15.56
N ALA A 613 13.81 13.19 15.66
CA ALA A 613 13.07 11.98 16.01
C ALA A 613 12.48 12.00 17.44
N TYR A 614 13.03 12.81 18.34
CA TYR A 614 12.44 13.06 19.66
C TYR A 614 11.12 13.84 19.57
N VAL A 615 10.97 14.73 18.59
CA VAL A 615 9.79 15.60 18.44
C VAL A 615 8.72 14.97 17.54
N THR A 616 9.13 14.07 16.61
CA THR A 616 8.25 13.47 15.60
C THR A 616 8.36 11.95 15.61
N ALA A 617 7.26 11.26 15.31
CA ALA A 617 7.30 9.81 15.13
C ALA A 617 8.14 9.43 13.88
N VAL A 618 8.98 8.42 14.02
CA VAL A 618 9.90 7.94 12.99
C VAL A 618 9.29 6.80 12.20
N ASN A 619 9.15 6.96 10.91
CA ASN A 619 8.73 5.89 10.00
C ASN A 619 9.94 5.25 9.30
N ILE A 620 9.70 4.13 8.59
CA ILE A 620 10.75 3.36 7.90
C ILE A 620 11.53 4.20 6.86
N LEU A 621 10.88 5.16 6.21
CA LEU A 621 11.51 6.02 5.21
C LEU A 621 12.44 7.06 5.86
N HIS A 622 12.12 7.53 7.05
CA HIS A 622 13.02 8.36 7.84
C HIS A 622 14.35 7.63 8.11
N ILE A 623 14.26 6.37 8.56
CA ILE A 623 15.44 5.54 8.85
C ILE A 623 16.25 5.30 7.57
N PHE A 624 15.57 4.92 6.49
CA PHE A 624 16.24 4.71 5.20
C PHE A 624 16.99 5.97 4.75
N MET A 625 16.33 7.14 4.78
CA MET A 625 16.95 8.39 4.37
C MET A 625 18.09 8.83 5.28
N MET A 626 18.03 8.53 6.57
CA MET A 626 19.13 8.75 7.48
C MET A 626 20.40 8.02 6.99
N PHE A 627 20.29 6.75 6.57
CA PHE A 627 21.44 6.01 6.03
C PHE A 627 21.95 6.58 4.70
N VAL A 628 21.05 7.10 3.86
CA VAL A 628 21.43 7.81 2.61
C VAL A 628 22.26 9.06 2.94
N ILE A 629 21.80 9.88 3.88
CA ILE A 629 22.54 11.09 4.31
C ILE A 629 23.89 10.74 4.94
N LEU A 630 23.95 9.65 5.69
CA LEU A 630 25.23 9.17 6.22
C LEU A 630 26.20 8.79 5.11
N ALA A 631 25.75 8.07 4.09
CA ALA A 631 26.57 7.71 2.96
C ALA A 631 27.17 8.95 2.27
N ILE A 632 26.36 10.01 2.05
CA ILE A 632 26.81 11.28 1.48
C ILE A 632 27.80 12.01 2.43
N GLY A 633 27.49 12.08 3.71
CA GLY A 633 28.35 12.73 4.71
C GLY A 633 29.75 12.11 4.77
N ILE A 634 29.83 10.79 4.55
CA ILE A 634 31.10 10.05 4.52
C ILE A 634 31.95 10.44 3.33
N ASP A 635 31.38 10.64 2.16
CA ASP A 635 32.10 11.06 0.98
C ASP A 635 32.80 12.41 1.25
N TYR A 636 32.10 13.36 1.86
CA TYR A 636 32.62 14.64 2.24
C TYR A 636 33.69 14.54 3.32
N ALA A 637 33.53 13.63 4.28
CA ALA A 637 34.53 13.35 5.28
C ALA A 637 35.84 12.85 4.66
N ILE A 638 35.77 11.93 3.69
CA ILE A 638 36.95 11.40 2.98
C ILE A 638 37.64 12.50 2.20
N TYR A 639 36.88 13.34 1.46
CA TYR A 639 37.41 14.42 0.66
C TYR A 639 38.16 15.44 1.54
N LEU A 640 37.56 15.90 2.62
CA LEU A 640 38.16 16.89 3.55
C LEU A 640 39.34 16.34 4.35
N ALA A 641 39.32 15.07 4.75
CA ALA A 641 40.43 14.44 5.45
C ALA A 641 41.67 14.26 4.57
N LYS A 642 41.50 14.05 3.26
CA LYS A 642 42.59 13.88 2.32
C LYS A 642 43.10 15.20 1.74
N LYS A 643 42.18 16.13 1.47
CA LYS A 643 42.52 17.39 0.82
C LYS A 643 41.58 18.51 1.27
N SER A 644 41.92 19.17 2.37
CA SER A 644 41.14 20.29 2.92
C SER A 644 41.48 21.63 2.24
N ASP A 645 41.46 21.68 0.91
CA ASP A 645 41.68 22.92 0.16
C ASP A 645 40.35 23.62 -0.17
N ALA A 646 40.49 24.88 -0.62
CA ALA A 646 39.35 25.72 -0.97
C ALA A 646 38.50 25.13 -2.10
N LEU A 647 39.12 24.45 -3.07
CA LEU A 647 38.40 23.82 -4.19
C LEU A 647 37.59 22.62 -3.72
N THR A 648 38.09 21.84 -2.75
CA THR A 648 37.36 20.74 -2.15
C THR A 648 36.11 21.23 -1.40
N LYS A 649 36.25 22.29 -0.57
CA LYS A 649 35.10 22.90 0.12
C LYS A 649 34.08 23.46 -0.87
N GLU A 650 34.51 24.06 -1.98
CA GLU A 650 33.66 24.57 -3.03
C GLU A 650 32.97 23.42 -3.78
N ALA A 651 33.65 22.33 -4.08
CA ALA A 651 33.08 21.13 -4.65
C ALA A 651 31.94 20.58 -3.79
N ILE A 652 32.20 20.42 -2.48
CA ILE A 652 31.18 19.94 -1.52
C ILE A 652 29.99 20.89 -1.45
N ALA A 653 30.21 22.21 -1.49
CA ALA A 653 29.10 23.16 -1.48
C ALA A 653 28.20 23.02 -2.72
N TYR A 654 28.77 22.81 -3.91
CA TYR A 654 27.98 22.56 -5.12
C TYR A 654 27.31 21.18 -5.07
N SER A 655 27.98 20.19 -4.52
CA SER A 655 27.41 18.88 -4.27
C SER A 655 26.18 18.95 -3.34
N LEU A 656 26.27 19.73 -2.26
CA LEU A 656 25.13 19.94 -1.34
C LEU A 656 23.93 20.62 -2.03
N ILE A 657 24.19 21.57 -2.96
CA ILE A 657 23.12 22.20 -3.76
C ILE A 657 22.48 21.16 -4.70
N SER A 658 23.27 20.30 -5.35
CA SER A 658 22.74 19.25 -6.22
C SER A 658 21.98 18.18 -5.43
N THR A 659 22.48 17.82 -4.25
CA THR A 659 21.81 16.88 -3.35
C THR A 659 20.47 17.46 -2.84
N PHE A 660 20.44 18.77 -2.53
CA PHE A 660 19.19 19.44 -2.20
C PHE A 660 18.22 19.46 -3.38
N ALA A 661 18.71 19.68 -4.60
CA ALA A 661 17.86 19.59 -5.80
C ALA A 661 17.30 18.17 -6.02
N GLY A 662 18.04 17.12 -5.63
CA GLY A 662 17.55 15.73 -5.72
C GLY A 662 16.58 15.35 -4.60
N PHE A 663 16.91 15.65 -3.37
CA PHE A 663 16.16 15.18 -2.18
C PHE A 663 15.48 16.28 -1.40
N GLY A 664 16.12 17.43 -1.21
CA GLY A 664 15.56 18.51 -0.40
C GLY A 664 14.26 19.06 -0.97
N VAL A 665 14.12 19.06 -2.29
CA VAL A 665 12.89 19.49 -2.96
C VAL A 665 11.68 18.60 -2.64
N LEU A 666 11.87 17.39 -2.16
CA LEU A 666 10.80 16.50 -1.72
C LEU A 666 10.01 17.07 -0.53
N ILE A 667 10.56 18.05 0.21
CA ILE A 667 9.85 18.77 1.28
C ILE A 667 8.60 19.51 0.76
N PHE A 668 8.53 19.78 -0.53
CA PHE A 668 7.37 20.42 -1.17
C PHE A 668 6.29 19.42 -1.60
N SER A 669 6.48 18.14 -1.35
CA SER A 669 5.50 17.10 -1.70
C SER A 669 4.27 17.13 -0.80
N GLN A 670 3.12 16.82 -1.38
CA GLN A 670 1.87 16.56 -0.67
C GLN A 670 1.75 15.09 -0.23
N ILE A 671 2.67 14.24 -0.69
CA ILE A 671 2.72 12.83 -0.33
C ILE A 671 3.62 12.68 0.88
N ASN A 672 3.07 12.18 1.98
CA ASN A 672 3.79 12.09 3.25
C ASN A 672 5.07 11.25 3.16
N ALA A 673 5.09 10.19 2.33
CA ALA A 673 6.28 9.39 2.08
C ALA A 673 7.42 10.23 1.48
N LEU A 674 7.13 11.04 0.47
CA LEU A 674 8.12 11.90 -0.17
C LEU A 674 8.53 13.05 0.76
N PHE A 675 7.58 13.67 1.44
CA PHE A 675 7.83 14.71 2.43
C PHE A 675 8.77 14.21 3.55
N SER A 676 8.54 12.99 4.06
CA SER A 676 9.37 12.35 5.09
C SER A 676 10.83 12.23 4.64
N LEU A 677 11.07 11.85 3.41
CA LEU A 677 12.43 11.80 2.85
C LEU A 677 13.03 13.18 2.69
N GLY A 678 12.24 14.14 2.19
CA GLY A 678 12.68 15.51 1.94
C GLY A 678 13.13 16.24 3.21
N ILE A 679 12.38 16.07 4.31
CA ILE A 679 12.71 16.73 5.57
C ILE A 679 13.99 16.17 6.18
N ILE A 680 14.18 14.85 6.20
CA ILE A 680 15.40 14.21 6.69
C ILE A 680 16.61 14.62 5.84
N ALA A 681 16.44 14.62 4.51
CA ALA A 681 17.49 15.09 3.61
C ALA A 681 17.88 16.54 3.87
N THR A 682 16.91 17.42 4.03
CA THR A 682 17.13 18.84 4.28
C THR A 682 17.87 19.06 5.61
N ILE A 683 17.45 18.38 6.68
CA ILE A 683 18.13 18.44 7.99
C ILE A 683 19.57 17.92 7.87
N GLY A 684 19.79 16.79 7.19
CA GLY A 684 21.09 16.22 6.97
C GLY A 684 22.02 17.15 6.18
N ILE A 685 21.53 17.73 5.08
CA ILE A 685 22.28 18.70 4.27
C ILE A 685 22.66 19.93 5.09
N LEU A 686 21.71 20.52 5.84
CA LEU A 686 21.97 21.65 6.70
C LEU A 686 23.00 21.34 7.79
N SER A 687 22.99 20.12 8.34
CA SER A 687 23.99 19.65 9.29
C SER A 687 25.40 19.64 8.68
N VAL A 688 25.52 19.17 7.44
CA VAL A 688 26.83 19.19 6.73
C VAL A 688 27.26 20.61 6.39
N VAL A 689 26.35 21.48 5.96
CA VAL A 689 26.65 22.93 5.75
C VAL A 689 27.17 23.56 7.03
N PHE A 690 26.56 23.26 8.18
CA PHE A 690 27.02 23.73 9.47
C PHE A 690 28.46 23.26 9.77
N LEU A 691 28.78 21.99 9.53
CA LEU A 691 30.13 21.48 9.71
C LEU A 691 31.17 22.20 8.84
N LEU A 692 30.81 22.45 7.57
CA LEU A 692 31.71 23.15 6.62
C LEU A 692 32.01 24.60 7.02
N LEU A 693 31.05 25.30 7.62
CA LEU A 693 31.14 26.71 7.94
C LEU A 693 31.80 26.98 9.30
N PHE A 694 31.55 26.12 10.31
CA PHE A 694 31.85 26.44 11.70
C PHE A 694 32.92 25.55 12.34
N VAL A 695 33.26 24.39 11.76
CA VAL A 695 34.23 23.46 12.35
C VAL A 695 35.62 23.68 11.77
N LYS A 696 36.62 23.75 12.67
CA LYS A 696 38.03 23.89 12.29
C LYS A 696 38.49 22.69 11.46
N GLY A 697 39.11 22.95 10.31
CA GLY A 697 39.77 21.93 9.50
C GLY A 697 41.05 21.39 10.17
N THR A 698 41.42 20.15 9.80
CA THR A 698 42.54 19.41 10.41
C THR A 698 43.91 19.97 10.07
N HIS A 699 44.08 20.73 8.99
CA HIS A 699 45.35 21.22 8.50
C HIS A 699 45.75 22.62 9.00
N ASN A 700 45.02 23.24 9.93
CA ASN A 700 45.34 24.56 10.49
C ASN A 700 46.19 24.48 11.80
N GLU A 701 46.70 23.31 12.19
CA GLU A 701 47.57 23.14 13.39
C GLU A 701 49.06 22.93 13.04
N SER A 702 49.52 23.28 11.82
CA SER A 702 50.96 23.27 11.50
C SER A 702 51.52 24.66 11.22
#